data_4afd780e4ccc5fd62681af79a459c840
#
_entry.id   4afd780e4ccc5fd62681af79a459c840
#
_cell.length_a   1.000
_cell.length_b   1.000
_cell.length_c   1.000
_cell.angle_alpha   90.00
_cell.angle_beta   90.00
_cell.angle_gamma   90.00
#
_symmetry.space_group_name_H-M   'P 1'
#
loop_
_entity.id
_entity.type
_entity.pdbx_description
1 polymer ?
#
loop_
_entity_poly.entity_id
_entity_poly.type
_entity_poly.pdbx_seq_one_letter_code
_entity_poly.pdbx_strand_id
1 'polypeptide(L)'
;MSPIHSLRPPFFFLAFFMSHSLSLVAQIAPPDVRPRPHSTIIHGDTLVDPYFWLNQRENTEVLDYLRAENRYAESMLSPTKPLQEQLFDEMKGRIKEEDRNVPYFDRGYWYYSRVVKGQDYAVYCRRKGSMDAPEEIMLDANDYAKGHSFFSIAGLKVSPDNRYLLFCMDTVGRRQYILGIRDLKTGKDLEDQVFPVNGSAAWAADNKTIFFGTSDEQTLRSDEVWKYRIGQGSDNKTLVFREEDETFSTYVFGGKSGDFLYILSSSTLSSEQRYLSSDRPDDAWTIICPRQKDLLYSAEDYNKEFYILTNHEAKNFRMVKAPLGTGSTSRWVETLAHRPLVRLEGFELFEDFMVLEEREGGLKRLRVRRWDGKDDHYLRFPDPVYTVSTEINKDYKSRELRYTYSSLTTPTRVVAYQMNDRSERILKTQEVVGGHDPSAYQSERVWVKAADGTDVPVSLVYKKSLRKAGGNPTLLYGYGSYGITMEAYFSMNRLSLLDRGWVFAIAHIRGGEEMGRGWYEDGKLLKKKNSFTDFIACGEAMLSLGYCEPGQLYAMGGSAGGLLMGAVVNERPDLWKGVIAGVPFVDVINTMLDASIPLTTSEYDEWGNPNDETYYRYMLSYSPYDNVRAAEYPNLLVTTGLHDSQVQYWEPAKWVAKLRDVHQGNNKIYLVTDMEAGHGGKSGRYNALKDDALEFAFLIDLANKKP
;
A
#
# COMPACT_ATOMS: atom_id res chain seq x y z
N MET A 1 59.41 84.66 39.28
CA MET A 1 60.10 83.63 38.56
C MET A 1 58.96 82.69 38.06
N SER A 2 58.77 82.62 36.80
CA SER A 2 57.55 82.15 36.09
C SER A 2 57.19 80.68 36.23
N PRO A 3 55.89 80.36 36.27
CA PRO A 3 55.44 78.96 36.21
C PRO A 3 55.23 78.47 34.82
N ILE A 4 55.55 77.20 34.64
CA ILE A 4 55.40 76.41 33.40
C ILE A 4 53.99 75.92 33.29
N HIS A 5 53.32 76.24 32.14
CA HIS A 5 52.02 75.69 31.73
C HIS A 5 52.15 74.28 31.15
N SER A 6 51.47 73.33 31.74
CA SER A 6 51.28 71.98 31.17
C SER A 6 50.01 71.91 30.28
N LEU A 7 50.19 71.71 29.03
CA LEU A 7 49.12 71.41 28.06
C LEU A 7 48.68 69.93 28.16
N ARG A 8 47.41 69.68 28.41
CA ARG A 8 46.77 68.36 28.28
C ARG A 8 46.22 68.21 26.85
N PRO A 9 46.39 67.04 26.19
CA PRO A 9 45.78 66.78 24.90
C PRO A 9 44.30 66.37 25.05
N PRO A 10 43.43 66.60 23.99
CA PRO A 10 42.02 66.23 24.05
C PRO A 10 41.83 64.73 23.74
N PHE A 11 41.05 64.07 24.57
CA PHE A 11 40.56 62.71 24.31
C PHE A 11 39.48 62.74 23.20
N PHE A 12 39.79 62.14 22.08
CA PHE A 12 38.77 61.83 21.08
C PHE A 12 38.08 60.51 21.46
N PHE A 13 36.77 60.59 21.80
CA PHE A 13 35.91 59.42 21.94
C PHE A 13 35.51 58.96 20.52
N LEU A 14 36.08 57.84 20.05
CA LEU A 14 35.65 57.14 18.84
C LEU A 14 34.42 56.27 19.20
N ALA A 15 33.22 56.73 18.89
CA ALA A 15 32.00 55.91 19.00
C ALA A 15 32.00 54.87 17.88
N PHE A 16 32.27 53.61 18.25
CA PHE A 16 32.09 52.47 17.34
C PHE A 16 30.57 52.19 17.22
N PHE A 17 29.98 52.64 16.15
CA PHE A 17 28.66 52.17 15.72
C PHE A 17 28.79 50.73 15.20
N MET A 18 28.49 49.69 16.02
CA MET A 18 28.21 48.37 15.54
C MET A 18 26.86 48.38 14.80
N SER A 19 26.93 48.51 13.49
CA SER A 19 25.76 48.23 12.65
C SER A 19 25.49 46.73 12.67
N HIS A 20 24.51 46.32 13.49
CA HIS A 20 23.92 45.01 13.35
C HIS A 20 23.13 44.99 12.03
N SER A 21 23.72 44.42 11.00
CA SER A 21 23.01 44.05 9.79
C SER A 21 22.09 42.90 10.18
N LEU A 22 20.85 43.21 10.52
CA LEU A 22 19.76 42.25 10.50
C LEU A 22 19.62 41.85 9.03
N SER A 23 20.20 40.72 8.65
CA SER A 23 19.84 40.05 7.42
C SER A 23 18.38 39.67 7.53
N LEU A 24 17.49 40.46 6.94
CA LEU A 24 16.15 40.01 6.61
C LEU A 24 16.34 38.86 5.68
N VAL A 25 16.30 37.64 6.20
CA VAL A 25 16.04 36.46 5.37
C VAL A 25 14.65 36.68 4.78
N ALA A 26 14.60 37.04 3.51
CA ALA A 26 13.33 37.19 2.80
C ALA A 26 12.58 35.84 2.98
N GLN A 27 11.48 35.89 3.70
CA GLN A 27 10.64 34.71 3.90
C GLN A 27 10.14 34.29 2.52
N ILE A 28 10.59 33.13 2.03
CA ILE A 28 10.18 32.61 0.73
C ILE A 28 8.68 32.39 0.81
N ALA A 29 7.92 33.10 -0.04
CA ALA A 29 6.48 32.92 -0.14
C ALA A 29 6.16 31.60 -0.88
N PRO A 30 5.04 30.94 -0.55
CA PRO A 30 4.58 29.80 -1.34
C PRO A 30 4.37 30.21 -2.80
N PRO A 31 4.54 29.29 -3.75
CA PRO A 31 4.27 29.57 -5.17
C PRO A 31 2.85 30.04 -5.39
N ASP A 32 2.69 31.05 -6.25
CA ASP A 32 1.39 31.57 -6.66
C ASP A 32 0.85 30.76 -7.84
N VAL A 33 -0.40 30.36 -7.74
CA VAL A 33 -1.13 29.65 -8.80
C VAL A 33 -2.29 30.51 -9.29
N ARG A 34 -2.23 30.94 -10.54
CA ARG A 34 -3.31 31.76 -11.11
C ARG A 34 -4.60 30.96 -11.23
N PRO A 35 -5.69 31.40 -10.63
CA PRO A 35 -7.00 30.81 -10.87
C PRO A 35 -7.40 30.95 -12.36
N ARG A 36 -7.82 29.84 -12.96
CA ARG A 36 -8.42 29.77 -14.31
C ARG A 36 -9.72 28.99 -14.20
N PRO A 37 -10.84 29.67 -13.83
CA PRO A 37 -12.09 29.00 -13.53
C PRO A 37 -12.56 28.10 -14.69
N HIS A 38 -12.77 26.82 -14.38
CA HIS A 38 -13.45 25.84 -15.23
C HIS A 38 -14.80 25.53 -14.61
N SER A 39 -15.85 25.48 -15.40
CA SER A 39 -17.20 25.22 -14.90
C SER A 39 -17.75 23.92 -15.47
N THR A 40 -18.17 23.03 -14.56
CA THR A 40 -18.86 21.78 -14.88
C THR A 40 -20.31 21.88 -14.41
N ILE A 41 -21.26 21.60 -15.29
CA ILE A 41 -22.70 21.61 -14.96
C ILE A 41 -23.16 20.16 -14.82
N ILE A 42 -23.68 19.82 -13.65
CA ILE A 42 -24.19 18.47 -13.37
C ILE A 42 -25.35 18.55 -12.37
N HIS A 43 -26.43 17.82 -12.61
CA HIS A 43 -27.65 17.77 -11.78
C HIS A 43 -28.21 19.15 -11.37
N GLY A 44 -28.03 20.16 -12.26
CA GLY A 44 -28.46 21.51 -11.98
C GLY A 44 -27.50 22.36 -11.17
N ASP A 45 -26.42 21.79 -10.65
CA ASP A 45 -25.32 22.52 -9.98
C ASP A 45 -24.29 23.00 -11.00
N THR A 46 -23.61 24.10 -10.68
CA THR A 46 -22.44 24.57 -11.41
C THR A 46 -21.24 24.50 -10.48
N LEU A 47 -20.39 23.53 -10.70
CA LEU A 47 -19.11 23.41 -10.00
C LEU A 47 -18.09 24.30 -10.69
N VAL A 48 -17.45 25.18 -9.92
CA VAL A 48 -16.39 26.07 -10.42
C VAL A 48 -15.06 25.63 -9.82
N ASP A 49 -14.18 25.14 -10.66
CA ASP A 49 -12.84 24.72 -10.29
C ASP A 49 -11.80 25.71 -10.80
N PRO A 50 -11.18 26.53 -9.93
CA PRO A 50 -10.20 27.52 -10.35
C PRO A 50 -8.85 26.92 -10.77
N TYR A 51 -8.59 25.67 -10.42
CA TYR A 51 -7.30 25.02 -10.62
C TYR A 51 -7.37 23.78 -11.52
N PHE A 52 -8.48 23.56 -12.23
CA PHE A 52 -8.69 22.44 -13.15
C PHE A 52 -7.55 22.27 -14.17
N TRP A 53 -6.98 23.38 -14.66
CA TRP A 53 -5.91 23.39 -15.65
C TRP A 53 -4.60 22.71 -15.17
N LEU A 54 -4.42 22.48 -13.88
CA LEU A 54 -3.29 21.72 -13.32
C LEU A 54 -3.28 20.24 -13.74
N ASN A 55 -4.36 19.73 -14.34
CA ASN A 55 -4.45 18.35 -14.86
C ASN A 55 -3.61 18.12 -16.14
N GLN A 56 -3.05 19.17 -16.72
CA GLN A 56 -2.28 19.11 -17.97
C GLN A 56 -0.81 18.71 -17.69
N ARG A 57 -0.54 17.41 -17.53
CA ARG A 57 0.77 16.88 -17.12
C ARG A 57 1.94 17.39 -17.96
N GLU A 58 1.76 17.49 -19.29
CA GLU A 58 2.81 17.89 -20.22
C GLU A 58 2.96 19.42 -20.35
N ASN A 59 2.10 20.18 -19.69
CA ASN A 59 2.17 21.64 -19.75
C ASN A 59 3.35 22.16 -18.92
N THR A 60 4.26 22.88 -19.59
CA THR A 60 5.45 23.44 -18.94
C THR A 60 5.13 24.30 -17.72
N GLU A 61 4.05 25.07 -17.75
CA GLU A 61 3.63 25.92 -16.63
C GLU A 61 3.23 25.07 -15.40
N VAL A 62 2.57 23.93 -15.62
CA VAL A 62 2.25 22.95 -14.55
C VAL A 62 3.52 22.36 -13.97
N LEU A 63 4.43 21.89 -14.81
CA LEU A 63 5.70 21.33 -14.38
C LEU A 63 6.55 22.35 -13.60
N ASP A 64 6.57 23.59 -14.05
CA ASP A 64 7.29 24.67 -13.38
C ASP A 64 6.67 25.04 -12.02
N TYR A 65 5.34 24.99 -11.91
CA TYR A 65 4.63 25.15 -10.65
C TYR A 65 5.00 24.02 -9.66
N LEU A 66 4.93 22.75 -10.07
CA LEU A 66 5.29 21.63 -9.22
C LEU A 66 6.75 21.71 -8.74
N ARG A 67 7.67 22.09 -9.63
CA ARG A 67 9.07 22.32 -9.25
C ARG A 67 9.23 23.51 -8.30
N ALA A 68 8.41 24.56 -8.44
CA ALA A 68 8.41 25.69 -7.52
C ALA A 68 7.91 25.27 -6.13
N GLU A 69 6.87 24.43 -6.06
CA GLU A 69 6.39 23.84 -4.81
C GLU A 69 7.49 23.03 -4.10
N ASN A 70 8.21 22.21 -4.84
CA ASN A 70 9.33 21.45 -4.30
C ASN A 70 10.42 22.37 -3.73
N ARG A 71 10.80 23.42 -4.47
CA ARG A 71 11.79 24.41 -3.97
C ARG A 71 11.31 25.14 -2.72
N TYR A 72 10.03 25.49 -2.67
CA TYR A 72 9.42 26.12 -1.49
C TYR A 72 9.45 25.16 -0.30
N ALA A 73 8.96 23.93 -0.44
CA ALA A 73 8.98 22.93 0.61
C ALA A 73 10.41 22.64 1.10
N GLU A 74 11.36 22.44 0.17
CA GLU A 74 12.76 22.22 0.50
C GLU A 74 13.38 23.38 1.31
N SER A 75 13.13 24.62 0.91
CA SER A 75 13.61 25.78 1.61
C SER A 75 13.03 25.90 3.02
N MET A 76 11.71 25.72 3.14
CA MET A 76 11.02 25.85 4.44
C MET A 76 11.35 24.70 5.39
N LEU A 77 11.60 23.50 4.88
CA LEU A 77 12.02 22.33 5.65
C LEU A 77 13.54 22.20 5.79
N SER A 78 14.32 23.14 5.23
CA SER A 78 15.79 23.13 5.33
C SER A 78 16.33 23.07 6.78
N PRO A 79 15.69 23.68 7.79
CA PRO A 79 16.14 23.54 9.19
C PRO A 79 16.04 22.09 9.70
N THR A 80 15.22 21.25 9.10
CA THR A 80 15.07 19.83 9.46
C THR A 80 16.06 18.92 8.73
N LYS A 81 16.83 19.40 7.76
CA LYS A 81 17.79 18.57 6.98
C LYS A 81 18.73 17.74 7.85
N PRO A 82 19.37 18.29 8.90
CA PRO A 82 20.22 17.45 9.76
C PRO A 82 19.46 16.31 10.43
N LEU A 83 18.20 16.56 10.82
CA LEU A 83 17.34 15.53 11.40
C LEU A 83 16.91 14.50 10.35
N GLN A 84 16.61 14.93 9.12
CA GLN A 84 16.30 14.02 8.01
C GLN A 84 17.47 13.07 7.72
N GLU A 85 18.70 13.60 7.66
CA GLU A 85 19.92 12.82 7.48
C GLU A 85 20.14 11.84 8.63
N GLN A 86 19.99 12.31 9.87
CA GLN A 86 20.08 11.45 11.07
C GLN A 86 19.04 10.32 11.02
N LEU A 87 17.78 10.60 10.71
CA LEU A 87 16.71 9.60 10.61
C LEU A 87 16.96 8.60 9.49
N PHE A 88 17.43 9.08 8.35
CA PHE A 88 17.82 8.22 7.23
C PHE A 88 18.94 7.25 7.65
N ASP A 89 19.99 7.76 8.30
CA ASP A 89 21.11 6.94 8.76
C ASP A 89 20.69 5.94 9.85
N GLU A 90 19.81 6.35 10.78
CA GLU A 90 19.23 5.46 11.79
C GLU A 90 18.44 4.32 11.15
N MET A 91 17.54 4.63 10.22
CA MET A 91 16.70 3.63 9.53
C MET A 91 17.55 2.70 8.66
N LYS A 92 18.45 3.26 7.87
CA LYS A 92 19.39 2.50 7.04
C LYS A 92 20.30 1.62 7.90
N GLY A 93 20.80 2.15 9.02
CA GLY A 93 21.68 1.43 9.94
C GLY A 93 21.04 0.22 10.62
N ARG A 94 19.70 0.15 10.69
CA ARG A 94 18.96 -1.01 11.20
C ARG A 94 18.78 -2.12 10.16
N ILE A 95 19.00 -1.83 8.88
CA ILE A 95 18.82 -2.80 7.79
C ILE A 95 20.05 -3.69 7.68
N LYS A 96 19.83 -5.00 7.65
CA LYS A 96 20.87 -5.96 7.25
C LYS A 96 21.13 -5.82 5.76
N GLU A 97 22.29 -5.26 5.42
CA GLU A 97 22.62 -4.92 4.03
C GLU A 97 22.77 -6.14 3.13
N GLU A 98 23.28 -7.26 3.68
CA GLU A 98 23.40 -8.55 2.98
C GLU A 98 22.46 -9.56 3.65
N ASP A 99 21.40 -9.90 2.97
CA ASP A 99 20.38 -10.81 3.50
C ASP A 99 19.74 -11.62 2.36
N ARG A 100 19.12 -12.73 2.75
CA ARG A 100 18.30 -13.54 1.82
C ARG A 100 16.98 -13.90 2.48
N ASN A 101 15.93 -14.09 1.68
CA ASN A 101 14.67 -14.65 2.16
C ASN A 101 14.82 -16.15 2.48
N VAL A 102 13.81 -16.75 3.11
CA VAL A 102 13.78 -18.19 3.36
C VAL A 102 13.60 -18.92 2.03
N PRO A 103 14.52 -19.84 1.64
CA PRO A 103 14.38 -20.58 0.39
C PRO A 103 13.17 -21.50 0.41
N TYR A 104 12.47 -21.63 -0.71
CA TYR A 104 11.42 -22.61 -0.91
C TYR A 104 11.79 -23.60 -2.01
N PHE A 105 11.32 -24.84 -1.88
CA PHE A 105 11.58 -25.88 -2.85
C PHE A 105 10.43 -26.00 -3.85
N ASP A 106 10.74 -26.04 -5.14
CA ASP A 106 9.78 -26.29 -6.20
C ASP A 106 10.46 -27.00 -7.37
N ARG A 107 9.86 -28.08 -7.86
CA ARG A 107 10.28 -28.82 -9.08
C ARG A 107 11.78 -29.07 -9.18
N GLY A 108 12.39 -29.52 -8.09
CA GLY A 108 13.80 -29.91 -8.04
C GLY A 108 14.80 -28.78 -7.78
N TYR A 109 14.34 -27.57 -7.52
CA TYR A 109 15.18 -26.41 -7.19
C TYR A 109 14.74 -25.72 -5.91
N TRP A 110 15.71 -25.16 -5.20
CA TRP A 110 15.53 -24.23 -4.11
C TRP A 110 15.59 -22.80 -4.65
N TYR A 111 14.51 -22.05 -4.53
CA TYR A 111 14.38 -20.68 -5.00
C TYR A 111 14.49 -19.71 -3.83
N TYR A 112 15.22 -18.62 -4.05
CA TYR A 112 15.34 -17.52 -3.08
C TYR A 112 15.77 -16.23 -3.76
N SER A 113 15.58 -15.12 -3.05
CA SER A 113 16.18 -13.84 -3.40
C SER A 113 17.18 -13.42 -2.33
N ARG A 114 18.19 -12.69 -2.71
CA ARG A 114 19.14 -12.07 -1.80
C ARG A 114 19.39 -10.63 -2.20
N VAL A 115 19.81 -9.83 -1.22
CA VAL A 115 20.25 -8.46 -1.43
C VAL A 115 21.74 -8.36 -1.18
N VAL A 116 22.40 -7.50 -1.91
CA VAL A 116 23.85 -7.27 -1.85
C VAL A 116 24.09 -5.91 -1.22
N LYS A 117 25.14 -5.79 -0.43
CA LYS A 117 25.55 -4.55 0.20
C LYS A 117 25.70 -3.41 -0.82
N GLY A 118 25.05 -2.28 -0.51
CA GLY A 118 25.10 -1.08 -1.36
C GLY A 118 24.24 -1.14 -2.62
N GLN A 119 23.51 -2.24 -2.87
CA GLN A 119 22.57 -2.36 -3.98
C GLN A 119 21.12 -2.17 -3.51
N ASP A 120 20.30 -1.59 -4.36
CA ASP A 120 18.90 -1.26 -4.06
C ASP A 120 17.90 -2.38 -4.35
N TYR A 121 18.24 -3.30 -5.26
CA TYR A 121 17.33 -4.33 -5.77
C TYR A 121 17.82 -5.73 -5.45
N ALA A 122 16.89 -6.69 -5.51
CA ALA A 122 17.19 -8.09 -5.24
C ALA A 122 17.88 -8.80 -6.40
N VAL A 123 18.69 -9.80 -6.05
CA VAL A 123 19.20 -10.82 -6.95
C VAL A 123 18.37 -12.08 -6.74
N TYR A 124 17.71 -12.57 -7.79
CA TYR A 124 16.89 -13.77 -7.75
C TYR A 124 17.72 -14.98 -8.14
N CYS A 125 17.73 -15.97 -7.26
CA CYS A 125 18.63 -17.12 -7.34
C CYS A 125 17.89 -18.43 -7.19
N ARG A 126 18.54 -19.52 -7.66
CA ARG A 126 18.10 -20.89 -7.38
C ARG A 126 19.29 -21.83 -7.20
N ARG A 127 19.05 -22.99 -6.59
CA ARG A 127 20.02 -24.09 -6.43
C ARG A 127 19.37 -25.43 -6.72
N LYS A 128 20.04 -26.30 -7.46
CA LYS A 128 19.45 -27.59 -7.86
C LYS A 128 19.58 -28.63 -6.75
N GLY A 129 18.47 -29.22 -6.36
CA GLY A 129 18.39 -30.35 -5.42
C GLY A 129 18.72 -30.03 -3.97
N SER A 130 19.81 -29.32 -3.69
CA SER A 130 20.29 -28.98 -2.35
C SER A 130 20.69 -27.51 -2.26
N MET A 131 20.56 -26.95 -1.06
CA MET A 131 21.08 -25.61 -0.75
C MET A 131 22.61 -25.53 -0.73
N ASP A 132 23.32 -26.65 -0.75
CA ASP A 132 24.78 -26.74 -0.87
C ASP A 132 25.24 -26.78 -2.35
N ALA A 133 24.31 -26.95 -3.31
CA ALA A 133 24.62 -26.92 -4.72
C ALA A 133 25.07 -25.52 -5.17
N PRO A 134 25.81 -25.40 -6.29
CA PRO A 134 26.17 -24.10 -6.86
C PRO A 134 24.96 -23.17 -7.05
N GLU A 135 25.14 -21.89 -6.74
CA GLU A 135 24.12 -20.86 -6.98
C GLU A 135 23.98 -20.59 -8.48
N GLU A 136 22.76 -20.59 -8.98
CA GLU A 136 22.40 -20.11 -10.30
C GLU A 136 21.65 -18.77 -10.13
N ILE A 137 22.20 -17.68 -10.67
CA ILE A 137 21.52 -16.38 -10.72
C ILE A 137 20.51 -16.44 -11.86
N MET A 138 19.22 -16.34 -11.51
CA MET A 138 18.15 -16.29 -12.50
C MET A 138 18.00 -14.88 -13.08
N LEU A 139 18.07 -13.84 -12.21
CA LEU A 139 17.94 -12.46 -12.61
C LEU A 139 18.56 -11.56 -11.54
N ASP A 140 19.43 -10.64 -11.96
CA ASP A 140 19.91 -9.56 -11.11
C ASP A 140 19.15 -8.28 -11.46
N ALA A 141 18.22 -7.88 -10.58
CA ALA A 141 17.41 -6.70 -10.82
C ALA A 141 18.21 -5.40 -10.84
N ASN A 142 19.40 -5.38 -10.23
CA ASN A 142 20.29 -4.21 -10.27
C ASN A 142 20.86 -3.96 -11.66
N ASP A 143 21.06 -5.02 -12.46
CA ASP A 143 21.54 -4.86 -13.84
C ASP A 143 20.47 -4.23 -14.74
N TYR A 144 19.21 -4.61 -14.55
CA TYR A 144 18.09 -4.06 -15.31
C TYR A 144 17.69 -2.65 -14.86
N ALA A 145 17.95 -2.30 -13.61
CA ALA A 145 17.66 -0.96 -13.09
C ALA A 145 18.61 0.13 -13.61
N LYS A 146 19.77 -0.26 -14.21
CA LYS A 146 20.76 0.70 -14.69
C LYS A 146 20.20 1.62 -15.77
N GLY A 147 20.35 2.93 -15.55
CA GLY A 147 19.89 3.96 -16.49
C GLY A 147 18.42 4.36 -16.34
N HIS A 148 17.71 3.80 -15.35
CA HIS A 148 16.35 4.17 -15.03
C HIS A 148 16.27 4.91 -13.68
N SER A 149 15.48 5.98 -13.62
CA SER A 149 15.19 6.71 -12.37
C SER A 149 14.20 5.97 -11.47
N PHE A 150 13.31 5.18 -12.09
CA PHE A 150 12.41 4.25 -11.43
C PHE A 150 12.59 2.84 -11.98
N PHE A 151 12.50 1.83 -11.12
CA PHE A 151 12.57 0.43 -11.54
C PHE A 151 11.81 -0.48 -10.55
N SER A 152 10.99 -1.37 -11.08
CA SER A 152 10.36 -2.44 -10.31
C SER A 152 10.24 -3.73 -11.13
N ILE A 153 10.23 -4.87 -10.45
CA ILE A 153 10.00 -6.19 -11.05
C ILE A 153 8.73 -6.81 -10.47
N ALA A 154 7.95 -7.40 -11.38
CA ALA A 154 6.79 -8.21 -11.06
C ALA A 154 6.81 -9.53 -11.85
N GLY A 155 5.93 -10.44 -11.52
CA GLY A 155 5.57 -11.58 -12.37
C GLY A 155 6.66 -12.61 -12.65
N LEU A 156 7.65 -12.80 -11.76
CA LEU A 156 8.68 -13.84 -11.92
C LEU A 156 8.08 -15.25 -11.97
N LYS A 157 8.17 -15.92 -13.12
CA LYS A 157 7.63 -17.28 -13.34
C LYS A 157 8.62 -18.15 -14.10
N VAL A 158 9.09 -19.21 -13.46
CA VAL A 158 9.96 -20.22 -14.11
C VAL A 158 9.10 -21.22 -14.87
N SER A 159 9.51 -21.57 -16.09
CA SER A 159 8.82 -22.58 -16.91
C SER A 159 8.77 -23.95 -16.22
N PRO A 160 7.79 -24.82 -16.51
CA PRO A 160 7.67 -26.15 -15.89
C PRO A 160 8.93 -27.02 -15.98
N ASP A 161 9.70 -26.91 -17.07
CA ASP A 161 10.98 -27.61 -17.28
C ASP A 161 12.20 -26.91 -16.62
N ASN A 162 11.99 -25.82 -15.91
CA ASN A 162 13.02 -25.02 -15.25
C ASN A 162 14.03 -24.31 -16.21
N ARG A 163 13.71 -24.21 -17.50
CA ARG A 163 14.62 -23.62 -18.48
C ARG A 163 14.47 -22.12 -18.66
N TYR A 164 13.25 -21.60 -18.68
CA TYR A 164 12.99 -20.20 -18.96
C TYR A 164 12.43 -19.48 -17.72
N LEU A 165 12.74 -18.21 -17.63
CA LEU A 165 12.17 -17.27 -16.64
C LEU A 165 11.39 -16.19 -17.38
N LEU A 166 10.08 -16.05 -17.05
CA LEU A 166 9.32 -14.85 -17.35
C LEU A 166 9.55 -13.84 -16.22
N PHE A 167 9.65 -12.58 -16.60
CA PHE A 167 9.65 -11.46 -15.67
C PHE A 167 9.01 -10.24 -16.31
N CYS A 168 8.38 -9.41 -15.50
CA CYS A 168 7.78 -8.14 -15.94
C CYS A 168 8.48 -7.00 -15.22
N MET A 169 8.89 -5.95 -15.94
CA MET A 169 9.58 -4.80 -15.36
C MET A 169 8.87 -3.49 -15.73
N ASP A 170 8.72 -2.60 -14.75
CA ASP A 170 8.23 -1.23 -14.91
C ASP A 170 9.40 -0.27 -14.66
N THR A 171 9.65 0.63 -15.61
CA THR A 171 10.75 1.60 -15.55
C THR A 171 10.26 3.05 -15.39
N VAL A 172 8.95 3.25 -15.17
CA VAL A 172 8.32 4.58 -15.08
C VAL A 172 7.51 4.75 -13.79
N GLY A 173 7.02 3.65 -13.19
CA GLY A 173 6.16 3.70 -12.02
C GLY A 173 4.66 3.84 -12.33
N ARG A 174 4.26 3.49 -13.57
CA ARG A 174 2.87 3.56 -14.03
C ARG A 174 2.17 2.21 -14.12
N ARG A 175 2.79 1.13 -13.64
CA ARG A 175 2.30 -0.25 -13.77
C ARG A 175 2.12 -0.71 -15.22
N GLN A 176 2.84 -0.11 -16.13
CA GLN A 176 3.00 -0.54 -17.51
C GLN A 176 4.30 -1.33 -17.61
N TYR A 177 4.18 -2.64 -17.67
CA TYR A 177 5.33 -3.53 -17.61
C TYR A 177 5.79 -3.93 -19.00
N ILE A 178 7.07 -4.25 -19.10
CA ILE A 178 7.68 -4.95 -20.22
C ILE A 178 7.84 -6.42 -19.82
N LEU A 179 7.29 -7.33 -20.60
CA LEU A 179 7.47 -8.77 -20.40
C LEU A 179 8.80 -9.21 -21.02
N GLY A 180 9.70 -9.73 -20.21
CA GLY A 180 10.97 -10.33 -20.65
C GLY A 180 10.98 -11.85 -20.46
N ILE A 181 11.76 -12.53 -21.29
CA ILE A 181 11.97 -13.99 -21.22
C ILE A 181 13.48 -14.25 -21.19
N ARG A 182 13.96 -14.95 -20.18
CA ARG A 182 15.37 -15.30 -20.01
C ARG A 182 15.57 -16.81 -20.13
N ASP A 183 16.49 -17.26 -20.98
CA ASP A 183 16.95 -18.66 -20.99
C ASP A 183 17.96 -18.86 -19.84
N LEU A 184 17.54 -19.56 -18.80
CA LEU A 184 18.35 -19.81 -17.60
C LEU A 184 19.56 -20.71 -17.85
N LYS A 185 19.55 -21.48 -18.95
CA LYS A 185 20.70 -22.32 -19.32
C LYS A 185 21.84 -21.49 -19.92
N THR A 186 21.50 -20.49 -20.74
CA THR A 186 22.50 -19.62 -21.40
C THR A 186 22.76 -18.32 -20.65
N GLY A 187 21.85 -17.95 -19.73
CA GLY A 187 21.86 -16.67 -19.01
C GLY A 187 21.54 -15.47 -19.92
N LYS A 188 20.97 -15.70 -21.10
CA LYS A 188 20.64 -14.63 -22.07
C LYS A 188 19.14 -14.41 -22.14
N ASP A 189 18.77 -13.15 -22.32
CA ASP A 189 17.38 -12.80 -22.62
C ASP A 189 17.08 -13.13 -24.09
N LEU A 190 15.86 -13.59 -24.34
CA LEU A 190 15.35 -13.76 -25.68
C LEU A 190 14.96 -12.40 -26.26
N GLU A 191 14.96 -12.30 -27.58
CA GLU A 191 14.54 -11.07 -28.27
C GLU A 191 13.02 -10.82 -28.20
N ASP A 192 12.26 -11.83 -27.74
CA ASP A 192 10.81 -11.74 -27.57
C ASP A 192 10.47 -10.87 -26.37
N GLN A 193 9.99 -9.66 -26.62
CA GLN A 193 9.46 -8.75 -25.61
C GLN A 193 8.05 -8.30 -25.99
N VAL A 194 7.18 -8.17 -25.01
CA VAL A 194 5.81 -7.70 -25.20
C VAL A 194 5.54 -6.52 -24.28
N PHE A 195 5.14 -5.40 -24.87
CA PHE A 195 4.77 -4.18 -24.15
C PHE A 195 3.50 -3.56 -24.76
N PRO A 196 2.62 -2.95 -23.96
CA PRO A 196 2.54 -3.03 -22.50
C PRO A 196 1.88 -4.34 -22.02
N VAL A 197 2.24 -4.78 -20.79
CA VAL A 197 1.57 -5.88 -20.08
C VAL A 197 1.19 -5.43 -18.67
N ASN A 198 0.21 -6.08 -18.05
CA ASN A 198 -0.27 -5.71 -16.71
C ASN A 198 0.50 -6.39 -15.55
N GLY A 199 1.54 -7.17 -15.86
CA GLY A 199 2.33 -7.91 -14.87
C GLY A 199 1.80 -9.32 -14.56
N SER A 200 0.63 -9.73 -15.06
CA SER A 200 0.14 -11.10 -14.93
C SER A 200 0.59 -11.98 -16.09
N ALA A 201 1.13 -13.17 -15.77
CA ALA A 201 1.55 -14.14 -16.77
C ALA A 201 1.54 -15.57 -16.22
N ALA A 202 1.38 -16.56 -17.10
CA ALA A 202 1.42 -17.97 -16.76
C ALA A 202 2.01 -18.81 -17.90
N TRP A 203 2.76 -19.88 -17.53
CA TRP A 203 3.25 -20.89 -18.45
C TRP A 203 2.24 -22.01 -18.65
N ALA A 204 2.05 -22.43 -19.89
CA ALA A 204 1.48 -23.74 -20.16
C ALA A 204 2.49 -24.85 -19.90
N ALA A 205 2.02 -26.10 -19.73
CA ALA A 205 2.88 -27.25 -19.44
C ALA A 205 3.80 -27.64 -20.60
N ASP A 206 3.53 -27.15 -21.81
CA ASP A 206 4.37 -27.39 -23.01
C ASP A 206 5.71 -26.65 -22.99
N ASN A 207 5.97 -25.79 -21.98
CA ASN A 207 7.19 -24.97 -21.82
C ASN A 207 7.46 -23.97 -22.95
N LYS A 208 6.47 -23.70 -23.78
CA LYS A 208 6.58 -22.81 -24.94
C LYS A 208 5.47 -21.79 -25.03
N THR A 209 4.30 -22.15 -24.57
CA THR A 209 3.12 -21.28 -24.59
C THR A 209 3.03 -20.47 -23.31
N ILE A 210 2.83 -19.18 -23.46
CA ILE A 210 2.69 -18.20 -22.39
C ILE A 210 1.33 -17.53 -22.56
N PHE A 211 0.64 -17.34 -21.45
CA PHE A 211 -0.52 -16.45 -21.35
C PHE A 211 -0.12 -15.24 -20.53
N PHE A 212 -0.52 -14.05 -20.97
CA PHE A 212 -0.23 -12.80 -20.25
C PHE A 212 -1.37 -11.81 -20.41
N GLY A 213 -1.52 -10.94 -19.41
CA GLY A 213 -2.52 -9.87 -19.44
C GLY A 213 -1.97 -8.58 -20.02
N THR A 214 -2.81 -7.82 -20.70
CA THR A 214 -2.53 -6.45 -21.10
C THR A 214 -3.53 -5.48 -20.46
N SER A 215 -3.24 -4.20 -20.58
CA SER A 215 -4.12 -3.13 -20.11
C SER A 215 -4.48 -2.19 -21.25
N ASP A 216 -5.64 -1.58 -21.17
CA ASP A 216 -6.01 -0.44 -22.00
C ASP A 216 -4.98 0.69 -21.84
N GLU A 217 -4.59 1.31 -22.91
CA GLU A 217 -3.49 2.30 -22.91
C GLU A 217 -3.84 3.60 -22.16
N GLN A 218 -5.10 3.99 -22.15
CA GLN A 218 -5.56 5.23 -21.53
C GLN A 218 -5.96 5.01 -20.07
N THR A 219 -6.88 4.07 -19.84
CA THR A 219 -7.44 3.81 -18.49
C THR A 219 -6.55 2.93 -17.64
N LEU A 220 -5.53 2.29 -18.23
CA LEU A 220 -4.65 1.28 -17.59
C LEU A 220 -5.44 0.12 -16.96
N ARG A 221 -6.71 -0.06 -17.34
CA ARG A 221 -7.54 -1.18 -16.90
C ARG A 221 -7.00 -2.48 -17.50
N SER A 222 -6.80 -3.48 -16.68
CA SER A 222 -6.42 -4.82 -17.14
C SER A 222 -7.63 -5.48 -17.76
N ASP A 223 -7.67 -5.62 -19.07
CA ASP A 223 -8.88 -6.02 -19.81
C ASP A 223 -8.71 -7.18 -20.78
N GLU A 224 -7.48 -7.51 -21.19
CA GLU A 224 -7.25 -8.56 -22.15
C GLU A 224 -6.29 -9.64 -21.65
N VAL A 225 -6.47 -10.88 -22.13
CA VAL A 225 -5.51 -11.98 -21.99
C VAL A 225 -5.13 -12.48 -23.36
N TRP A 226 -3.82 -12.56 -23.60
CA TRP A 226 -3.20 -12.99 -24.84
C TRP A 226 -2.45 -14.29 -24.66
N LYS A 227 -2.36 -15.06 -25.73
CA LYS A 227 -1.53 -16.27 -25.86
C LYS A 227 -0.37 -15.99 -26.80
N TYR A 228 0.83 -16.44 -26.43
CA TYR A 228 2.04 -16.30 -27.22
C TYR A 228 2.91 -17.57 -27.13
N ARG A 229 3.57 -17.94 -28.21
CA ARG A 229 4.56 -19.04 -28.22
C ARG A 229 5.97 -18.49 -28.46
N ILE A 230 6.90 -18.90 -27.61
CA ILE A 230 8.30 -18.48 -27.70
C ILE A 230 8.87 -18.75 -29.08
N GLY A 231 9.60 -17.77 -29.64
CA GLY A 231 10.30 -17.85 -30.92
C GLY A 231 9.45 -17.55 -32.14
N GLN A 232 8.20 -17.10 -31.94
CA GLN A 232 7.34 -16.72 -33.08
C GLN A 232 7.38 -15.21 -33.40
N GLY A 233 8.11 -14.42 -32.59
CA GLY A 233 8.12 -12.96 -32.66
C GLY A 233 6.91 -12.33 -31.96
N SER A 234 7.10 -11.21 -31.27
CA SER A 234 6.12 -10.56 -30.39
C SER A 234 4.78 -10.20 -31.07
N ASP A 235 4.80 -10.00 -32.40
CA ASP A 235 3.59 -9.66 -33.16
C ASP A 235 2.66 -10.86 -33.39
N ASN A 236 3.15 -12.10 -33.22
CA ASN A 236 2.37 -13.32 -33.41
C ASN A 236 1.68 -13.80 -32.13
N LYS A 237 1.00 -12.88 -31.42
CA LYS A 237 0.17 -13.19 -30.28
C LYS A 237 -1.30 -13.35 -30.68
N THR A 238 -2.05 -14.15 -29.94
CA THR A 238 -3.48 -14.40 -30.15
C THR A 238 -4.27 -13.93 -28.94
N LEU A 239 -5.28 -13.09 -29.15
CA LEU A 239 -6.23 -12.72 -28.10
C LEU A 239 -7.08 -13.95 -27.73
N VAL A 240 -7.12 -14.29 -26.45
CA VAL A 240 -7.90 -15.44 -25.95
C VAL A 240 -9.06 -15.04 -25.06
N PHE A 241 -9.01 -13.84 -24.49
CA PHE A 241 -10.08 -13.28 -23.68
C PHE A 241 -10.02 -11.76 -23.66
N ARG A 242 -11.20 -11.12 -23.74
CA ARG A 242 -11.39 -9.70 -23.51
C ARG A 242 -12.52 -9.48 -22.51
N GLU A 243 -12.31 -8.61 -21.54
CA GLU A 243 -13.30 -8.16 -20.58
C GLU A 243 -13.97 -6.89 -21.10
N GLU A 244 -15.23 -7.01 -21.50
CA GLU A 244 -15.99 -5.91 -22.08
C GLU A 244 -16.60 -4.97 -21.03
N ASP A 245 -16.81 -5.48 -19.80
CA ASP A 245 -17.35 -4.67 -18.70
C ASP A 245 -16.26 -3.80 -18.08
N GLU A 246 -16.36 -2.48 -18.25
CA GLU A 246 -15.36 -1.52 -17.80
C GLU A 246 -15.20 -1.45 -16.27
N THR A 247 -16.13 -2.04 -15.51
CA THR A 247 -16.03 -2.13 -14.05
C THR A 247 -15.18 -3.32 -13.58
N PHE A 248 -14.81 -4.23 -14.49
CA PHE A 248 -14.00 -5.41 -14.19
C PHE A 248 -12.57 -5.27 -14.69
N SER A 249 -11.66 -5.86 -13.91
CA SER A 249 -10.27 -6.10 -14.32
C SER A 249 -10.00 -7.59 -14.45
N THR A 250 -9.11 -7.99 -15.38
CA THR A 250 -8.81 -9.38 -15.66
C THR A 250 -7.33 -9.72 -15.52
N TYR A 251 -7.04 -10.90 -15.00
CA TYR A 251 -5.68 -11.39 -14.73
C TYR A 251 -5.56 -12.87 -15.08
N VAL A 252 -4.36 -13.33 -15.50
CA VAL A 252 -4.06 -14.72 -15.79
C VAL A 252 -2.99 -15.26 -14.84
N PHE A 253 -3.18 -16.47 -14.32
CA PHE A 253 -2.22 -17.13 -13.42
C PHE A 253 -2.31 -18.66 -13.51
N GLY A 254 -1.29 -19.36 -13.03
CA GLY A 254 -1.28 -20.82 -12.90
C GLY A 254 -1.73 -21.26 -11.52
N GLY A 255 -2.46 -22.36 -11.46
CA GLY A 255 -2.86 -23.02 -10.21
C GLY A 255 -1.67 -23.64 -9.47
N LYS A 256 -1.84 -23.94 -8.18
CA LYS A 256 -0.83 -24.59 -7.34
C LYS A 256 -0.51 -26.01 -7.83
N SER A 257 -1.50 -26.74 -8.34
CA SER A 257 -1.32 -28.08 -8.90
C SER A 257 -0.39 -28.09 -10.12
N GLY A 258 -0.39 -27.00 -10.91
CA GLY A 258 0.20 -26.93 -12.23
C GLY A 258 -0.67 -27.56 -13.33
N ASP A 259 -1.82 -28.17 -12.98
CA ASP A 259 -2.72 -28.84 -13.93
C ASP A 259 -3.57 -27.82 -14.70
N PHE A 260 -3.85 -26.66 -14.09
CA PHE A 260 -4.72 -25.63 -14.68
C PHE A 260 -4.11 -24.24 -14.67
N LEU A 261 -4.52 -23.49 -15.68
CA LEU A 261 -4.34 -22.05 -15.78
C LEU A 261 -5.70 -21.39 -15.52
N TYR A 262 -5.69 -20.18 -14.95
CA TYR A 262 -6.90 -19.46 -14.60
C TYR A 262 -6.90 -18.05 -15.21
N ILE A 263 -8.08 -17.59 -15.65
CA ILE A 263 -8.38 -16.19 -15.88
C ILE A 263 -9.40 -15.78 -14.82
N LEU A 264 -9.08 -14.76 -14.06
CA LEU A 264 -9.97 -14.11 -13.08
C LEU A 264 -10.39 -12.76 -13.62
N SER A 265 -11.69 -12.55 -13.82
CA SER A 265 -12.29 -11.23 -14.00
C SER A 265 -12.98 -10.83 -12.70
N SER A 266 -12.66 -9.65 -12.14
CA SER A 266 -13.21 -9.21 -10.86
C SER A 266 -13.47 -7.71 -10.83
N SER A 267 -14.60 -7.33 -10.22
CA SER A 267 -14.89 -6.00 -9.70
C SER A 267 -14.82 -6.04 -8.17
N THR A 268 -15.12 -4.93 -7.53
CA THR A 268 -15.20 -4.85 -6.05
C THR A 268 -16.24 -5.79 -5.44
N LEU A 269 -17.34 -6.08 -6.15
CA LEU A 269 -18.48 -6.83 -5.64
C LEU A 269 -18.72 -8.17 -6.33
N SER A 270 -18.11 -8.42 -7.47
CA SER A 270 -18.40 -9.61 -8.28
C SER A 270 -17.14 -10.18 -8.90
N SER A 271 -17.11 -11.51 -9.08
CA SER A 271 -16.01 -12.16 -9.76
C SER A 271 -16.48 -13.28 -10.69
N GLU A 272 -15.68 -13.58 -11.71
CA GLU A 272 -15.84 -14.73 -12.60
C GLU A 272 -14.47 -15.35 -12.86
N GLN A 273 -14.36 -16.66 -12.68
CA GLN A 273 -13.11 -17.36 -12.92
C GLN A 273 -13.29 -18.41 -14.02
N ARG A 274 -12.34 -18.43 -14.95
CA ARG A 274 -12.22 -19.44 -16.01
C ARG A 274 -10.99 -20.28 -15.76
N TYR A 275 -11.01 -21.51 -16.27
CA TYR A 275 -9.86 -22.40 -16.24
C TYR A 275 -9.59 -23.05 -17.59
N LEU A 276 -8.34 -23.43 -17.79
CA LEU A 276 -7.83 -24.15 -18.96
C LEU A 276 -6.84 -25.21 -18.49
N SER A 277 -6.89 -26.42 -19.05
CA SER A 277 -5.86 -27.43 -18.79
C SER A 277 -4.51 -26.95 -19.28
N SER A 278 -3.48 -26.97 -18.42
CA SER A 278 -2.16 -26.43 -18.73
C SER A 278 -1.43 -27.22 -19.83
N ASP A 279 -1.76 -28.50 -20.01
CA ASP A 279 -1.21 -29.38 -21.04
C ASP A 279 -1.90 -29.22 -22.41
N ARG A 280 -3.04 -28.49 -22.45
CA ARG A 280 -3.82 -28.24 -23.67
C ARG A 280 -4.06 -26.74 -23.91
N PRO A 281 -3.00 -25.98 -24.19
CA PRO A 281 -3.08 -24.52 -24.26
C PRO A 281 -3.89 -23.98 -25.45
N ASP A 282 -4.31 -24.83 -26.37
CA ASP A 282 -5.11 -24.46 -27.53
C ASP A 282 -6.63 -24.75 -27.34
N ASP A 283 -7.01 -25.37 -26.22
CA ASP A 283 -8.43 -25.61 -25.89
C ASP A 283 -9.16 -24.31 -25.51
N ALA A 284 -10.48 -24.38 -25.46
CA ALA A 284 -11.29 -23.25 -24.99
C ALA A 284 -11.28 -23.15 -23.48
N TRP A 285 -11.26 -21.89 -22.96
CA TRP A 285 -11.41 -21.58 -21.55
C TRP A 285 -12.83 -21.95 -21.07
N THR A 286 -12.92 -22.61 -19.93
CA THR A 286 -14.18 -23.02 -19.29
C THR A 286 -14.50 -22.16 -18.09
N ILE A 287 -15.73 -21.62 -18.01
CA ILE A 287 -16.19 -20.84 -16.85
C ILE A 287 -16.50 -21.79 -15.69
N ILE A 288 -15.97 -21.50 -14.49
CA ILE A 288 -16.27 -22.26 -13.27
C ILE A 288 -17.68 -21.94 -12.79
N CYS A 289 -18.03 -20.67 -12.68
CA CYS A 289 -19.37 -20.17 -12.41
C CYS A 289 -19.56 -18.83 -13.13
N PRO A 290 -20.61 -18.65 -13.95
CA PRO A 290 -20.88 -17.34 -14.57
C PRO A 290 -21.06 -16.25 -13.51
N ARG A 291 -20.60 -15.04 -13.83
CA ARG A 291 -20.74 -13.91 -12.92
C ARG A 291 -22.21 -13.65 -12.55
N GLN A 292 -22.40 -13.27 -11.32
CA GLN A 292 -23.68 -12.83 -10.77
C GLN A 292 -23.41 -11.55 -9.97
N LYS A 293 -24.38 -10.68 -9.95
CA LYS A 293 -24.26 -9.45 -9.16
C LYS A 293 -24.03 -9.80 -7.68
N ASP A 294 -23.08 -9.14 -7.07
CA ASP A 294 -22.69 -9.28 -5.66
C ASP A 294 -22.14 -10.67 -5.27
N LEU A 295 -21.82 -11.52 -6.26
CA LEU A 295 -21.19 -12.82 -6.04
C LEU A 295 -19.68 -12.72 -6.20
N LEU A 296 -18.98 -12.87 -5.10
CA LEU A 296 -17.52 -13.03 -5.05
C LEU A 296 -17.18 -14.50 -4.83
N TYR A 297 -16.26 -15.03 -5.66
CA TYR A 297 -15.67 -16.32 -5.42
C TYR A 297 -14.26 -16.42 -5.99
N SER A 298 -13.44 -17.27 -5.37
CA SER A 298 -12.18 -17.72 -5.90
C SER A 298 -12.07 -19.23 -5.76
N ALA A 299 -11.57 -19.91 -6.79
CA ALA A 299 -11.51 -21.36 -6.85
C ALA A 299 -10.05 -21.81 -7.05
N GLU A 300 -9.69 -22.88 -6.37
CA GLU A 300 -8.44 -23.63 -6.56
C GLU A 300 -8.76 -25.11 -6.77
N ASP A 301 -8.05 -25.75 -7.68
CA ASP A 301 -8.22 -27.16 -7.95
C ASP A 301 -7.43 -28.02 -6.96
N TYR A 302 -8.07 -29.07 -6.47
CA TYR A 302 -7.41 -30.09 -5.69
C TYR A 302 -8.15 -31.42 -5.84
N ASN A 303 -7.42 -32.49 -6.12
CA ASN A 303 -7.95 -33.84 -6.21
C ASN A 303 -9.19 -33.99 -7.15
N LYS A 304 -9.12 -33.34 -8.32
CA LYS A 304 -10.16 -33.31 -9.37
C LYS A 304 -11.47 -32.61 -8.97
N GLU A 305 -11.44 -31.79 -7.98
CA GLU A 305 -12.54 -30.90 -7.55
C GLU A 305 -12.01 -29.46 -7.44
N PHE A 306 -12.92 -28.49 -7.55
CA PHE A 306 -12.64 -27.11 -7.14
C PHE A 306 -13.01 -26.94 -5.67
N TYR A 307 -12.13 -26.31 -4.91
CA TYR A 307 -12.42 -25.75 -3.59
C TYR A 307 -12.58 -24.24 -3.76
N ILE A 308 -13.70 -23.73 -3.30
CA ILE A 308 -14.19 -22.40 -3.63
C ILE A 308 -14.46 -21.61 -2.35
N LEU A 309 -13.76 -20.50 -2.17
CA LEU A 309 -14.07 -19.48 -1.18
C LEU A 309 -15.11 -18.54 -1.78
N THR A 310 -16.25 -18.31 -1.11
CA THR A 310 -17.33 -17.51 -1.67
C THR A 310 -18.19 -16.82 -0.61
N ASN A 311 -18.76 -15.66 -0.99
CA ASN A 311 -19.78 -14.97 -0.21
C ASN A 311 -21.22 -15.45 -0.53
N HIS A 312 -21.39 -16.45 -1.40
CA HIS A 312 -22.72 -16.98 -1.75
C HIS A 312 -23.45 -17.44 -0.51
N GLU A 313 -24.58 -16.78 -0.18
CA GLU A 313 -25.37 -16.98 1.07
C GLU A 313 -24.53 -16.89 2.36
N ALA A 314 -23.42 -16.16 2.34
CA ALA A 314 -22.42 -16.14 3.41
C ALA A 314 -21.68 -14.81 3.46
N LYS A 315 -22.22 -13.80 4.16
CA LYS A 315 -21.65 -12.45 4.21
C LYS A 315 -20.15 -12.43 4.55
N ASN A 316 -19.73 -13.22 5.55
CA ASN A 316 -18.33 -13.36 5.97
C ASN A 316 -17.62 -14.53 5.30
N PHE A 317 -18.10 -14.93 4.13
CA PHE A 317 -17.60 -16.03 3.31
C PHE A 317 -17.77 -17.42 3.93
N ARG A 318 -17.84 -18.41 3.09
CA ARG A 318 -17.83 -19.85 3.39
C ARG A 318 -16.99 -20.58 2.36
N MET A 319 -16.72 -21.83 2.61
CA MET A 319 -16.03 -22.70 1.66
C MET A 319 -16.95 -23.77 1.13
N VAL A 320 -16.96 -23.93 -0.17
CA VAL A 320 -17.70 -24.97 -0.87
C VAL A 320 -16.76 -25.72 -1.79
N LYS A 321 -17.18 -26.89 -2.29
CA LYS A 321 -16.49 -27.61 -3.35
C LYS A 321 -17.42 -27.96 -4.48
N ALA A 322 -16.84 -28.15 -5.67
CA ALA A 322 -17.59 -28.51 -6.86
C ALA A 322 -16.73 -29.40 -7.79
N PRO A 323 -17.34 -30.31 -8.55
CA PRO A 323 -16.60 -31.07 -9.55
C PRO A 323 -16.12 -30.16 -10.70
N LEU A 324 -15.02 -30.53 -11.36
CA LEU A 324 -14.57 -29.87 -12.58
C LEU A 324 -15.68 -29.78 -13.63
N GLY A 325 -15.68 -28.71 -14.44
CA GLY A 325 -16.69 -28.47 -15.46
C GLY A 325 -18.02 -27.93 -14.91
N THR A 326 -18.05 -27.49 -13.67
CA THR A 326 -19.26 -26.90 -13.04
C THR A 326 -19.52 -25.52 -13.63
N GLY A 327 -20.76 -25.24 -13.97
CA GLY A 327 -21.19 -23.94 -14.48
C GLY A 327 -22.28 -23.28 -13.63
N SER A 328 -22.50 -23.70 -12.37
CA SER A 328 -23.58 -23.18 -11.52
C SER A 328 -23.33 -23.39 -10.03
N THR A 329 -23.76 -22.42 -9.22
CA THR A 329 -23.76 -22.49 -7.75
C THR A 329 -24.62 -23.62 -7.19
N SER A 330 -25.61 -24.10 -7.95
CA SER A 330 -26.49 -25.21 -7.53
C SER A 330 -25.76 -26.54 -7.32
N ARG A 331 -24.54 -26.68 -7.83
CA ARG A 331 -23.70 -27.89 -7.68
C ARG A 331 -22.63 -27.72 -6.59
N TRP A 332 -22.63 -26.61 -5.88
CA TRP A 332 -21.69 -26.32 -4.80
C TRP A 332 -22.09 -27.07 -3.52
N VAL A 333 -21.17 -27.82 -2.98
CA VAL A 333 -21.35 -28.58 -1.74
C VAL A 333 -20.54 -27.91 -0.64
N GLU A 334 -21.20 -27.56 0.46
CA GLU A 334 -20.55 -26.90 1.59
C GLU A 334 -19.50 -27.79 2.26
N THR A 335 -18.29 -27.24 2.48
CA THR A 335 -17.18 -27.87 3.21
C THR A 335 -16.84 -27.14 4.50
N LEU A 336 -17.11 -25.84 4.55
CA LEU A 336 -17.01 -25.02 5.76
C LEU A 336 -18.16 -24.02 5.77
N ALA A 337 -19.01 -24.10 6.81
CA ALA A 337 -20.17 -23.24 6.96
C ALA A 337 -19.79 -21.79 7.29
N HIS A 338 -20.65 -20.87 6.87
CA HIS A 338 -20.58 -19.47 7.24
C HIS A 338 -20.64 -19.28 8.76
N ARG A 339 -19.82 -18.35 9.25
CA ARG A 339 -19.81 -17.91 10.65
C ARG A 339 -19.96 -16.38 10.72
N PRO A 340 -21.04 -15.86 11.36
CA PRO A 340 -21.35 -14.43 11.30
C PRO A 340 -20.27 -13.50 11.88
N LEU A 341 -19.49 -13.99 12.86
CA LEU A 341 -18.46 -13.21 13.54
C LEU A 341 -17.02 -13.51 13.06
N VAL A 342 -16.88 -14.43 12.10
CA VAL A 342 -15.58 -14.85 11.59
C VAL A 342 -15.54 -14.66 10.08
N ARG A 343 -14.70 -13.77 9.62
CA ARG A 343 -14.42 -13.58 8.20
C ARG A 343 -13.45 -14.66 7.72
N LEU A 344 -13.85 -15.43 6.74
CA LEU A 344 -12.94 -16.36 6.04
C LEU A 344 -12.22 -15.60 4.93
N GLU A 345 -10.90 -15.43 5.05
CA GLU A 345 -10.09 -14.62 4.14
C GLU A 345 -9.37 -15.44 3.08
N GLY A 346 -9.00 -16.68 3.41
CA GLY A 346 -8.25 -17.53 2.52
C GLY A 346 -8.15 -18.97 3.01
N PHE A 347 -7.57 -19.80 2.16
CA PHE A 347 -7.28 -21.19 2.50
C PHE A 347 -6.01 -21.68 1.78
N GLU A 348 -5.38 -22.69 2.36
CA GLU A 348 -4.23 -23.40 1.78
C GLU A 348 -4.51 -24.91 1.86
N LEU A 349 -4.36 -25.63 0.72
CA LEU A 349 -4.69 -27.05 0.63
C LEU A 349 -3.41 -27.91 0.71
N PHE A 350 -3.50 -29.00 1.50
CA PHE A 350 -2.49 -30.05 1.63
C PHE A 350 -3.15 -31.42 1.51
N GLU A 351 -2.36 -32.48 1.29
CA GLU A 351 -2.85 -33.85 1.13
C GLU A 351 -3.69 -34.32 2.33
N ASP A 352 -3.18 -34.07 3.56
CA ASP A 352 -3.83 -34.49 4.81
C ASP A 352 -4.60 -33.35 5.51
N PHE A 353 -4.36 -32.09 5.14
CA PHE A 353 -4.81 -30.90 5.88
C PHE A 353 -5.36 -29.81 4.97
N MET A 354 -6.17 -28.97 5.56
CA MET A 354 -6.57 -27.66 5.07
C MET A 354 -6.20 -26.63 6.12
N VAL A 355 -5.57 -25.53 5.70
CA VAL A 355 -5.30 -24.38 6.56
C VAL A 355 -6.20 -23.24 6.15
N LEU A 356 -6.86 -22.60 7.10
CA LEU A 356 -7.76 -21.48 6.88
C LEU A 356 -7.15 -20.21 7.44
N GLU A 357 -7.19 -19.15 6.67
CA GLU A 357 -6.95 -17.79 7.14
C GLU A 357 -8.27 -17.15 7.51
N GLU A 358 -8.45 -16.85 8.78
CA GLU A 358 -9.69 -16.33 9.33
C GLU A 358 -9.42 -15.05 10.11
N ARG A 359 -10.43 -14.17 10.19
CA ARG A 359 -10.38 -12.98 11.03
C ARG A 359 -11.55 -12.97 11.99
N GLU A 360 -11.25 -12.81 13.28
CA GLU A 360 -12.24 -12.75 14.34
C GLU A 360 -11.89 -11.64 15.34
N GLY A 361 -12.85 -10.78 15.66
CA GLY A 361 -12.62 -9.64 16.56
C GLY A 361 -11.48 -8.72 16.08
N GLY A 362 -11.22 -8.60 14.77
CA GLY A 362 -10.20 -7.79 14.15
C GLY A 362 -8.79 -8.38 14.18
N LEU A 363 -8.60 -9.62 14.62
CA LEU A 363 -7.30 -10.31 14.61
C LEU A 363 -7.31 -11.46 13.60
N LYS A 364 -6.26 -11.54 12.81
CA LYS A 364 -6.05 -12.62 11.86
C LYS A 364 -5.63 -13.90 12.59
N ARG A 365 -6.15 -15.05 12.16
CA ARG A 365 -5.92 -16.35 12.79
C ARG A 365 -5.65 -17.40 11.73
N LEU A 366 -4.80 -18.36 12.03
CA LEU A 366 -4.62 -19.57 11.24
C LEU A 366 -5.28 -20.75 11.94
N ARG A 367 -6.11 -21.49 11.18
CA ARG A 367 -6.78 -22.70 11.65
C ARG A 367 -6.36 -23.88 10.79
N VAL A 368 -5.81 -24.89 11.42
CA VAL A 368 -5.39 -26.14 10.79
C VAL A 368 -6.48 -27.18 10.99
N ARG A 369 -6.95 -27.77 9.89
CA ARG A 369 -7.97 -28.83 9.92
C ARG A 369 -7.47 -30.04 9.16
N ARG A 370 -7.63 -31.21 9.75
CA ARG A 370 -7.37 -32.48 9.08
C ARG A 370 -8.63 -32.93 8.33
N TRP A 371 -8.46 -33.44 7.11
CA TRP A 371 -9.59 -33.85 6.25
C TRP A 371 -10.49 -34.92 6.89
N ASP A 372 -9.92 -35.83 7.72
CA ASP A 372 -10.65 -36.88 8.42
C ASP A 372 -11.43 -36.38 9.66
N GLY A 373 -11.36 -35.08 9.96
CA GLY A 373 -12.04 -34.44 11.08
C GLY A 373 -11.45 -34.76 12.46
N LYS A 374 -10.34 -35.51 12.57
CA LYS A 374 -9.74 -35.88 13.85
C LYS A 374 -8.95 -34.79 14.52
N ASP A 375 -8.54 -33.78 13.78
CA ASP A 375 -7.83 -32.62 14.29
C ASP A 375 -8.38 -31.34 13.66
N ASP A 376 -8.66 -30.34 14.51
CA ASP A 376 -9.17 -29.03 14.13
C ASP A 376 -8.79 -28.03 15.23
N HIS A 377 -7.80 -27.16 14.96
CA HIS A 377 -7.27 -26.25 15.96
C HIS A 377 -6.76 -24.94 15.37
N TYR A 378 -6.70 -23.92 16.23
CA TYR A 378 -6.08 -22.64 15.92
C TYR A 378 -4.63 -22.61 16.42
N LEU A 379 -3.76 -21.98 15.61
CA LEU A 379 -2.44 -21.56 16.09
C LEU A 379 -2.62 -20.45 17.15
N ARG A 380 -1.71 -20.40 18.13
CA ARG A 380 -1.73 -19.44 19.22
C ARG A 380 -0.53 -18.51 19.15
N PHE A 381 -0.74 -17.23 19.37
CA PHE A 381 0.29 -16.21 19.28
C PHE A 381 0.38 -15.43 20.60
N PRO A 382 1.59 -15.00 21.01
CA PRO A 382 1.80 -14.42 22.34
C PRO A 382 1.38 -12.95 22.47
N ASP A 383 1.44 -12.18 21.37
CA ASP A 383 1.18 -10.75 21.41
C ASP A 383 -0.33 -10.45 21.41
N PRO A 384 -0.80 -9.40 22.10
CA PRO A 384 -2.23 -9.04 22.12
C PRO A 384 -2.72 -8.48 20.79
N VAL A 385 -1.79 -7.97 19.97
CA VAL A 385 -2.03 -7.42 18.63
C VAL A 385 -0.93 -7.91 17.71
N TYR A 386 -1.31 -8.60 16.66
CA TYR A 386 -0.39 -9.24 15.72
C TYR A 386 -1.02 -9.40 14.35
N THR A 387 -0.21 -9.78 13.38
CA THR A 387 -0.63 -10.30 12.09
C THR A 387 0.04 -11.63 11.79
N VAL A 388 -0.65 -12.49 11.07
CA VAL A 388 -0.18 -13.81 10.64
C VAL A 388 -0.75 -14.12 9.27
N SER A 389 0.04 -14.75 8.39
CA SER A 389 -0.40 -15.18 7.07
C SER A 389 0.36 -16.42 6.64
N THR A 390 -0.25 -17.25 5.81
CA THR A 390 0.46 -18.36 5.16
C THR A 390 1.59 -17.79 4.29
N GLU A 391 2.69 -18.53 4.22
CA GLU A 391 3.88 -18.26 3.38
C GLU A 391 3.82 -19.15 2.13
N ILE A 392 4.89 -19.20 1.33
CA ILE A 392 4.95 -20.05 0.13
C ILE A 392 4.94 -21.53 0.52
N ASN A 393 3.83 -22.22 0.21
CA ASN A 393 3.60 -23.65 0.46
C ASN A 393 3.33 -24.38 -0.85
N LYS A 394 4.37 -24.72 -1.63
CA LYS A 394 4.24 -25.30 -2.98
C LYS A 394 3.84 -26.79 -3.00
N ASP A 395 4.28 -27.55 -2.00
CA ASP A 395 4.10 -29.01 -1.97
C ASP A 395 2.80 -29.40 -1.23
N TYR A 396 1.84 -29.94 -1.95
CA TYR A 396 0.61 -30.48 -1.36
C TYR A 396 0.86 -31.63 -0.35
N LYS A 397 1.94 -32.41 -0.54
CA LYS A 397 2.27 -33.54 0.33
C LYS A 397 2.98 -33.13 1.63
N SER A 398 3.34 -31.84 1.73
CA SER A 398 3.95 -31.34 2.93
C SER A 398 3.02 -31.47 4.14
N ARG A 399 3.60 -31.85 5.27
CA ARG A 399 2.98 -31.77 6.60
C ARG A 399 3.50 -30.57 7.38
N GLU A 400 4.39 -29.80 6.79
CA GLU A 400 4.92 -28.55 7.29
C GLU A 400 4.16 -27.38 6.64
N LEU A 401 3.47 -26.60 7.46
CA LEU A 401 2.93 -25.30 7.07
C LEU A 401 4.00 -24.25 7.29
N ARG A 402 4.26 -23.44 6.29
CA ARG A 402 5.04 -22.20 6.46
C ARG A 402 4.09 -21.02 6.60
N TYR A 403 4.37 -20.19 7.59
CA TYR A 403 3.62 -18.95 7.83
C TYR A 403 4.55 -17.83 8.29
N THR A 404 4.09 -16.60 8.11
CA THR A 404 4.72 -15.40 8.66
C THR A 404 3.96 -14.95 9.91
N TYR A 405 4.70 -14.45 10.89
CA TYR A 405 4.17 -13.83 12.09
C TYR A 405 4.88 -12.51 12.37
N SER A 406 4.14 -11.49 12.74
CA SER A 406 4.67 -10.19 13.17
C SER A 406 3.72 -9.53 14.15
N SER A 407 4.22 -8.62 14.98
CA SER A 407 3.39 -7.74 15.81
C SER A 407 3.96 -6.32 15.78
N LEU A 408 3.31 -5.37 16.44
CA LEU A 408 3.86 -4.00 16.55
C LEU A 408 5.20 -3.95 17.28
N THR A 409 5.53 -4.98 18.07
CA THR A 409 6.78 -5.07 18.87
C THR A 409 7.72 -6.17 18.38
N THR A 410 7.21 -7.21 17.73
CA THR A 410 7.98 -8.40 17.33
C THR A 410 8.33 -8.35 15.85
N PRO A 411 9.63 -8.34 15.48
CA PRO A 411 10.08 -8.42 14.08
C PRO A 411 9.50 -9.62 13.35
N THR A 412 9.28 -9.49 12.05
CA THR A 412 8.69 -10.55 11.22
C THR A 412 9.49 -11.85 11.33
N ARG A 413 8.78 -12.94 11.56
CA ARG A 413 9.30 -14.31 11.60
C ARG A 413 8.68 -15.13 10.49
N VAL A 414 9.49 -15.96 9.85
CA VAL A 414 9.03 -17.08 9.01
C VAL A 414 9.14 -18.33 9.84
N VAL A 415 8.04 -19.04 9.99
CA VAL A 415 7.94 -20.21 10.87
C VAL A 415 7.51 -21.42 10.07
N ALA A 416 8.14 -22.56 10.35
CA ALA A 416 7.72 -23.87 9.90
C ALA A 416 6.94 -24.56 11.04
N TYR A 417 5.69 -24.90 10.79
CA TYR A 417 4.79 -25.54 11.73
C TYR A 417 4.45 -26.94 11.26
N GLN A 418 4.74 -27.94 12.09
CA GLN A 418 4.39 -29.34 11.81
C GLN A 418 2.93 -29.60 12.18
N MET A 419 2.08 -29.76 11.17
CA MET A 419 0.63 -29.90 11.36
C MET A 419 0.21 -31.18 12.11
N ASN A 420 1.07 -32.21 12.11
CA ASN A 420 0.80 -33.48 12.80
C ASN A 420 1.03 -33.42 14.32
N ASP A 421 2.12 -32.80 14.77
CA ASP A 421 2.55 -32.80 16.16
C ASP A 421 2.58 -31.42 16.80
N ARG A 422 2.25 -30.38 16.02
CA ARG A 422 2.17 -28.97 16.43
C ARG A 422 3.50 -28.36 16.87
N SER A 423 4.62 -28.97 16.53
CA SER A 423 5.92 -28.38 16.79
C SER A 423 6.24 -27.25 15.83
N GLU A 424 6.97 -26.25 16.31
CA GLU A 424 7.35 -25.06 15.55
C GLU A 424 8.85 -24.91 15.48
N ARG A 425 9.32 -24.41 14.34
CA ARG A 425 10.71 -24.04 14.12
C ARG A 425 10.77 -22.70 13.39
N ILE A 426 11.39 -21.71 14.03
CA ILE A 426 11.63 -20.42 13.39
C ILE A 426 12.70 -20.63 12.31
N LEU A 427 12.34 -20.37 11.05
CA LEU A 427 13.24 -20.44 9.91
C LEU A 427 14.07 -19.18 9.77
N LYS A 428 13.45 -18.03 10.05
CA LYS A 428 14.08 -16.71 9.98
C LYS A 428 13.34 -15.73 10.89
N THR A 429 14.09 -14.87 11.55
CA THR A 429 13.59 -13.65 12.17
C THR A 429 14.23 -12.46 11.42
N GLN A 430 13.44 -11.47 11.08
CA GLN A 430 13.93 -10.20 10.53
C GLN A 430 14.93 -9.59 11.51
N GLU A 431 16.18 -9.46 11.11
CA GLU A 431 17.23 -8.89 11.93
C GLU A 431 17.13 -7.36 11.95
N VAL A 432 17.21 -6.79 13.14
CA VAL A 432 17.35 -5.35 13.34
C VAL A 432 18.81 -5.13 13.75
N VAL A 433 19.62 -4.60 12.85
CA VAL A 433 21.04 -4.33 13.11
C VAL A 433 21.16 -3.32 14.26
N GLY A 434 22.08 -3.56 15.18
CA GLY A 434 22.17 -2.79 16.42
C GLY A 434 21.32 -3.35 17.58
N GLY A 435 20.46 -4.32 17.29
CA GLY A 435 19.62 -5.01 18.25
C GLY A 435 18.24 -4.38 18.45
N HIS A 436 17.30 -5.22 18.85
CA HIS A 436 15.94 -4.82 19.21
C HIS A 436 15.45 -5.75 20.33
N ASP A 437 14.97 -5.18 21.41
CA ASP A 437 14.32 -5.89 22.50
C ASP A 437 12.81 -5.63 22.47
N PRO A 438 11.99 -6.58 22.00
CA PRO A 438 10.53 -6.43 21.97
C PRO A 438 9.95 -6.11 23.35
N SER A 439 10.57 -6.58 24.43
CA SER A 439 10.09 -6.39 25.81
C SER A 439 10.18 -4.94 26.28
N ALA A 440 11.03 -4.10 25.63
CA ALA A 440 11.15 -2.66 25.94
C ALA A 440 9.93 -1.84 25.45
N TYR A 441 9.13 -2.42 24.56
CA TYR A 441 7.94 -1.79 23.99
C TYR A 441 6.68 -2.45 24.52
N GLN A 442 5.58 -1.71 24.44
CA GLN A 442 4.24 -2.19 24.78
C GLN A 442 3.35 -2.01 23.58
N SER A 443 2.67 -3.09 23.17
CA SER A 443 1.53 -3.00 22.25
C SER A 443 0.24 -3.24 23.03
N GLU A 444 -0.81 -2.51 22.64
CA GLU A 444 -2.12 -2.59 23.28
C GLU A 444 -3.21 -2.50 22.21
N ARG A 445 -4.39 -2.97 22.57
CA ARG A 445 -5.59 -2.78 21.78
C ARG A 445 -6.66 -2.16 22.66
N VAL A 446 -7.17 -1.02 22.24
CA VAL A 446 -8.26 -0.33 22.91
C VAL A 446 -9.50 -0.26 22.01
N TRP A 447 -10.66 -0.14 22.61
CA TRP A 447 -11.93 0.00 21.91
C TRP A 447 -12.46 1.40 22.14
N VAL A 448 -12.80 2.09 21.05
CA VAL A 448 -13.26 3.47 21.05
C VAL A 448 -14.71 3.50 20.60
N LYS A 449 -15.56 4.22 21.32
CA LYS A 449 -16.95 4.45 20.92
C LYS A 449 -17.01 5.54 19.85
N ALA A 450 -17.44 5.19 18.64
CA ALA A 450 -17.84 6.16 17.64
C ALA A 450 -19.13 6.90 18.05
N ALA A 451 -19.46 8.00 17.39
CA ALA A 451 -20.62 8.82 17.72
C ALA A 451 -21.96 8.07 17.64
N ASP A 452 -22.06 7.06 16.77
CA ASP A 452 -23.23 6.19 16.64
C ASP A 452 -23.25 5.00 17.61
N GLY A 453 -22.25 4.91 18.51
CA GLY A 453 -22.13 3.85 19.51
C GLY A 453 -21.37 2.62 19.05
N THR A 454 -20.86 2.60 17.80
CA THR A 454 -20.04 1.50 17.27
C THR A 454 -18.69 1.42 17.99
N ASP A 455 -18.25 0.21 18.34
CA ASP A 455 -16.95 -0.03 18.95
C ASP A 455 -15.88 -0.14 17.87
N VAL A 456 -14.97 0.84 17.77
CA VAL A 456 -13.86 0.90 16.83
C VAL A 456 -12.58 0.44 17.51
N PRO A 457 -11.90 -0.62 17.00
CA PRO A 457 -10.62 -1.04 17.57
C PRO A 457 -9.49 -0.12 17.16
N VAL A 458 -8.58 0.16 18.12
CA VAL A 458 -7.35 0.89 17.89
C VAL A 458 -6.19 0.06 18.43
N SER A 459 -5.22 -0.24 17.57
CA SER A 459 -3.97 -0.92 17.95
C SER A 459 -2.88 0.12 18.14
N LEU A 460 -2.15 0.08 19.24
CA LEU A 460 -1.12 1.08 19.53
C LEU A 460 0.16 0.46 20.09
N VAL A 461 1.27 1.20 19.95
CA VAL A 461 2.59 0.81 20.44
C VAL A 461 3.38 2.04 20.93
N TYR A 462 4.15 1.82 21.98
CA TYR A 462 5.06 2.82 22.56
C TYR A 462 6.23 2.16 23.28
N LYS A 463 7.31 2.91 23.51
CA LYS A 463 8.44 2.47 24.37
C LYS A 463 8.10 2.70 25.82
N LYS A 464 8.08 1.62 26.64
CA LYS A 464 7.64 1.64 28.05
C LYS A 464 8.35 2.71 28.89
N SER A 465 9.67 2.81 28.77
CA SER A 465 10.50 3.73 29.56
C SER A 465 10.28 5.20 29.23
N LEU A 466 9.65 5.51 28.10
CA LEU A 466 9.40 6.88 27.63
C LEU A 466 7.93 7.30 27.75
N ARG A 467 7.07 6.44 28.28
CA ARG A 467 5.66 6.74 28.51
C ARG A 467 5.47 7.77 29.62
N LYS A 468 4.78 8.87 29.33
CA LYS A 468 4.51 9.96 30.27
C LYS A 468 3.08 9.91 30.79
N ALA A 469 2.87 10.30 32.05
CA ALA A 469 1.53 10.34 32.65
C ALA A 469 0.60 11.36 31.97
N GLY A 470 1.13 12.46 31.43
CA GLY A 470 0.37 13.49 30.69
C GLY A 470 0.17 13.21 29.21
N GLY A 471 0.54 12.03 28.74
CA GLY A 471 0.53 11.68 27.31
C GLY A 471 1.86 11.97 26.60
N ASN A 472 1.94 11.53 25.37
CA ASN A 472 3.11 11.66 24.50
C ASN A 472 2.66 12.23 23.14
N PRO A 473 3.55 12.77 22.30
CA PRO A 473 3.23 12.98 20.91
C PRO A 473 2.68 11.68 20.29
N THR A 474 1.53 11.75 19.62
CA THR A 474 0.86 10.56 19.12
C THR A 474 0.55 10.70 17.64
N LEU A 475 1.00 9.72 16.85
CA LEU A 475 0.69 9.59 15.43
C LEU A 475 -0.40 8.55 15.25
N LEU A 476 -1.56 8.98 14.77
CA LEU A 476 -2.70 8.12 14.41
C LEU A 476 -2.70 7.86 12.92
N TYR A 477 -2.66 6.58 12.52
CA TYR A 477 -2.71 6.13 11.14
C TYR A 477 -4.09 5.53 10.82
N GLY A 478 -4.60 5.78 9.61
CA GLY A 478 -5.83 5.17 9.12
C GLY A 478 -5.90 5.07 7.61
N TYR A 479 -6.80 4.17 7.13
CA TYR A 479 -7.07 3.98 5.70
C TYR A 479 -8.58 3.99 5.42
N GLY A 480 -9.30 2.91 5.76
CA GLY A 480 -10.76 2.85 5.82
C GLY A 480 -11.46 2.76 4.47
N SER A 481 -10.91 2.04 3.49
CA SER A 481 -11.51 1.86 2.17
C SER A 481 -11.21 0.48 1.58
N TYR A 482 -12.02 0.05 0.60
CA TYR A 482 -11.85 -1.17 -0.20
C TYR A 482 -11.88 -2.49 0.60
N GLY A 483 -12.30 -2.45 1.85
CA GLY A 483 -12.16 -3.61 2.73
C GLY A 483 -10.71 -3.93 3.10
N ILE A 484 -9.76 -3.02 2.85
CA ILE A 484 -8.36 -3.23 3.18
C ILE A 484 -8.17 -3.12 4.69
N THR A 485 -7.60 -4.16 5.30
CA THR A 485 -7.27 -4.20 6.73
C THR A 485 -5.89 -3.63 6.99
N MET A 486 -5.79 -2.74 7.97
CA MET A 486 -4.50 -2.20 8.43
C MET A 486 -3.88 -3.14 9.47
N GLU A 487 -2.89 -3.93 9.02
CA GLU A 487 -2.28 -4.95 9.86
C GLU A 487 -1.29 -4.38 10.87
N ALA A 488 -1.27 -4.98 12.07
CA ALA A 488 -0.39 -4.58 13.17
C ALA A 488 0.98 -5.28 13.07
N TYR A 489 1.79 -4.88 12.10
CA TYR A 489 3.12 -5.46 11.86
C TYR A 489 4.26 -4.59 12.41
N PHE A 490 5.43 -5.21 12.59
CA PHE A 490 6.66 -4.55 12.99
C PHE A 490 7.22 -3.65 11.88
N SER A 491 7.69 -2.47 12.27
CA SER A 491 8.40 -1.55 11.36
C SER A 491 9.69 -1.05 12.03
N MET A 492 10.83 -1.31 11.38
CA MET A 492 12.13 -0.79 11.83
C MET A 492 12.18 0.74 11.76
N ASN A 493 11.51 1.34 10.78
CA ASN A 493 11.50 2.79 10.58
C ASN A 493 10.73 3.47 11.73
N ARG A 494 9.62 2.88 12.14
CA ARG A 494 8.79 3.37 13.27
C ARG A 494 9.57 3.44 14.58
N LEU A 495 10.60 2.63 14.78
CA LEU A 495 11.46 2.71 15.96
C LEU A 495 12.07 4.10 16.15
N SER A 496 12.33 4.82 15.06
CA SER A 496 12.85 6.20 15.16
C SER A 496 11.88 7.18 15.83
N LEU A 497 10.56 6.96 15.73
CA LEU A 497 9.56 7.70 16.50
C LEU A 497 9.43 7.14 17.92
N LEU A 498 9.31 5.83 18.08
CA LEU A 498 9.10 5.19 19.38
C LEU A 498 10.27 5.46 20.35
N ASP A 499 11.50 5.44 19.85
CA ASP A 499 12.72 5.73 20.63
C ASP A 499 12.86 7.20 21.01
N ARG A 500 12.04 8.08 20.41
CA ARG A 500 11.88 9.49 20.80
C ARG A 500 10.65 9.72 21.66
N GLY A 501 10.01 8.65 22.12
CA GLY A 501 8.87 8.72 23.05
C GLY A 501 7.52 8.98 22.39
N TRP A 502 7.38 8.73 21.09
CA TRP A 502 6.09 8.79 20.42
C TRP A 502 5.23 7.57 20.73
N VAL A 503 3.92 7.77 20.69
CA VAL A 503 2.92 6.69 20.54
C VAL A 503 2.56 6.61 19.08
N PHE A 504 2.55 5.39 18.51
CA PHE A 504 1.99 5.12 17.19
C PHE A 504 0.71 4.32 17.36
N ALA A 505 -0.36 4.73 16.69
CA ALA A 505 -1.65 4.08 16.77
C ALA A 505 -2.24 3.84 15.36
N ILE A 506 -2.93 2.71 15.19
CA ILE A 506 -3.67 2.35 13.98
C ILE A 506 -5.15 2.33 14.33
N ALA A 507 -5.94 3.20 13.72
CA ALA A 507 -7.39 3.19 13.83
C ALA A 507 -7.97 2.22 12.78
N HIS A 508 -8.59 1.13 13.26
CA HIS A 508 -9.22 0.12 12.40
C HIS A 508 -10.67 0.51 12.09
N ILE A 509 -10.81 1.59 11.34
CA ILE A 509 -12.10 2.26 11.07
C ILE A 509 -12.95 1.52 10.03
N ARG A 510 -14.26 1.80 10.02
CA ARG A 510 -15.16 1.28 8.98
C ARG A 510 -14.70 1.68 7.58
N GLY A 511 -14.96 0.78 6.61
CA GLY A 511 -14.40 0.83 5.25
C GLY A 511 -13.23 -0.12 5.06
N GLY A 512 -12.54 -0.56 6.15
CA GLY A 512 -11.75 -1.77 6.18
C GLY A 512 -12.61 -3.03 6.38
N GLU A 513 -12.01 -4.22 6.51
CA GLU A 513 -12.71 -5.48 6.85
C GLU A 513 -12.25 -6.07 8.20
N GLU A 514 -11.63 -5.29 9.07
CA GLU A 514 -11.10 -5.79 10.35
C GLU A 514 -12.16 -6.51 11.19
N MET A 515 -13.40 -6.02 11.17
CA MET A 515 -14.52 -6.63 11.89
C MET A 515 -15.45 -7.46 10.97
N GLY A 516 -14.97 -7.86 9.79
CA GLY A 516 -15.68 -8.61 8.78
C GLY A 516 -16.35 -7.77 7.70
N ARG A 517 -17.05 -8.40 6.76
CA ARG A 517 -17.62 -7.74 5.57
C ARG A 517 -18.58 -6.59 5.91
N GLY A 518 -19.32 -6.70 6.99
CA GLY A 518 -20.21 -5.61 7.44
C GLY A 518 -19.47 -4.33 7.76
N TRP A 519 -18.25 -4.43 8.26
CA TRP A 519 -17.39 -3.29 8.59
C TRP A 519 -17.01 -2.49 7.33
N TYR A 520 -16.73 -3.19 6.25
CA TYR A 520 -16.50 -2.60 4.94
C TYR A 520 -17.77 -1.93 4.39
N GLU A 521 -18.87 -2.64 4.36
CA GLU A 521 -20.14 -2.14 3.84
C GLU A 521 -20.67 -0.91 4.58
N ASP A 522 -20.34 -0.77 5.87
CA ASP A 522 -20.70 0.38 6.69
C ASP A 522 -19.73 1.56 6.56
N GLY A 523 -18.72 1.47 5.70
CA GLY A 523 -17.76 2.54 5.43
C GLY A 523 -17.58 2.87 3.96
N LYS A 524 -18.51 2.48 3.07
CA LYS A 524 -18.46 2.79 1.64
C LYS A 524 -19.76 3.38 1.11
N LEU A 525 -19.74 3.85 -0.14
CA LEU A 525 -20.91 4.45 -0.81
C LEU A 525 -21.57 5.51 0.08
N LEU A 526 -22.89 5.44 0.26
CA LEU A 526 -23.68 6.38 1.09
C LEU A 526 -23.41 6.27 2.60
N LYS A 527 -22.43 5.46 3.02
CA LYS A 527 -21.99 5.32 4.42
C LYS A 527 -20.54 5.73 4.62
N LYS A 528 -19.87 6.27 3.58
CA LYS A 528 -18.44 6.61 3.61
C LYS A 528 -18.05 7.53 4.76
N LYS A 529 -18.91 8.46 5.16
CA LYS A 529 -18.64 9.38 6.28
C LYS A 529 -18.40 8.68 7.62
N ASN A 530 -18.86 7.44 7.80
CA ASN A 530 -18.57 6.67 8.99
C ASN A 530 -17.05 6.45 9.19
N SER A 531 -16.29 6.29 8.09
CA SER A 531 -14.82 6.20 8.18
C SER A 531 -14.21 7.45 8.80
N PHE A 532 -14.72 8.63 8.45
CA PHE A 532 -14.19 9.91 8.92
C PHE A 532 -14.54 10.16 10.39
N THR A 533 -15.80 9.93 10.75
CA THR A 533 -16.27 10.07 12.14
C THR A 533 -15.62 9.07 13.09
N ASP A 534 -15.39 7.83 12.64
CA ASP A 534 -14.64 6.82 13.40
C ASP A 534 -13.21 7.28 13.68
N PHE A 535 -12.51 7.82 12.67
CA PHE A 535 -11.13 8.28 12.81
C PHE A 535 -11.01 9.48 13.76
N ILE A 536 -11.94 10.43 13.65
CA ILE A 536 -12.01 11.58 14.58
C ILE A 536 -12.23 11.09 16.01
N ALA A 537 -13.19 10.18 16.23
CA ALA A 537 -13.44 9.60 17.55
C ALA A 537 -12.21 8.88 18.11
N CYS A 538 -11.46 8.16 17.26
CA CYS A 538 -10.19 7.53 17.66
C CYS A 538 -9.16 8.58 18.09
N GLY A 539 -9.05 9.71 17.38
CA GLY A 539 -8.17 10.81 17.74
C GLY A 539 -8.52 11.43 19.09
N GLU A 540 -9.80 11.72 19.31
CA GLU A 540 -10.32 12.23 20.59
C GLU A 540 -10.08 11.23 21.75
N ALA A 541 -10.22 9.93 21.45
CA ALA A 541 -9.95 8.89 22.44
C ALA A 541 -8.48 8.79 22.82
N MET A 542 -7.52 9.05 21.90
CA MET A 542 -6.11 9.08 22.26
C MET A 542 -5.81 10.17 23.29
N LEU A 543 -6.51 11.29 23.23
CA LEU A 543 -6.43 12.38 24.23
C LEU A 543 -7.10 11.97 25.55
N SER A 544 -8.35 11.52 25.51
CA SER A 544 -9.15 11.22 26.71
C SER A 544 -8.63 10.01 27.50
N LEU A 545 -8.05 9.02 26.82
CA LEU A 545 -7.41 7.86 27.45
C LEU A 545 -5.97 8.17 27.93
N GLY A 546 -5.48 9.38 27.69
CA GLY A 546 -4.17 9.84 28.15
C GLY A 546 -2.98 9.27 27.36
N TYR A 547 -3.18 8.70 26.18
CA TYR A 547 -2.08 8.32 25.29
C TYR A 547 -1.43 9.53 24.63
N CYS A 548 -2.22 10.51 24.25
CA CYS A 548 -1.78 11.74 23.60
C CYS A 548 -1.70 12.91 24.56
N GLU A 549 -0.61 13.67 24.49
CA GLU A 549 -0.49 14.96 25.14
C GLU A 549 -1.38 16.00 24.42
N PRO A 550 -2.15 16.86 25.13
CA PRO A 550 -2.96 17.89 24.48
C PRO A 550 -2.13 18.76 23.52
N GLY A 551 -2.66 18.96 22.30
CA GLY A 551 -1.98 19.70 21.24
C GLY A 551 -0.80 18.96 20.60
N GLN A 552 -0.67 17.65 20.79
CA GLN A 552 0.38 16.81 20.20
C GLN A 552 -0.19 15.59 19.45
N LEU A 553 -1.39 15.74 18.90
CA LEU A 553 -2.00 14.71 18.06
C LEU A 553 -1.70 14.97 16.59
N TYR A 554 -1.24 13.92 15.92
CA TYR A 554 -0.87 13.92 14.51
C TYR A 554 -1.63 12.83 13.79
N ALA A 555 -1.89 13.02 12.48
CA ALA A 555 -2.57 12.05 11.65
C ALA A 555 -1.77 11.74 10.37
N MET A 556 -1.92 10.53 9.86
CA MET A 556 -1.29 10.09 8.62
C MET A 556 -2.17 9.11 7.87
N GLY A 557 -2.22 9.28 6.54
CA GLY A 557 -2.90 8.35 5.63
C GLY A 557 -2.52 8.62 4.19
N GLY A 558 -2.51 7.57 3.37
CA GLY A 558 -2.13 7.66 1.96
C GLY A 558 -3.24 7.17 1.03
N SER A 559 -3.27 7.64 -0.23
CA SER A 559 -4.25 7.21 -1.23
C SER A 559 -5.69 7.49 -0.78
N ALA A 560 -6.55 6.48 -0.67
CA ALA A 560 -7.86 6.61 -0.02
C ALA A 560 -7.75 6.99 1.48
N GLY A 561 -6.66 6.62 2.17
CA GLY A 561 -6.32 7.17 3.48
C GLY A 561 -5.96 8.67 3.42
N GLY A 562 -5.51 9.16 2.27
CA GLY A 562 -5.34 10.59 1.99
C GLY A 562 -6.68 11.32 1.83
N LEU A 563 -7.71 10.68 1.24
CA LEU A 563 -9.09 11.16 1.30
C LEU A 563 -9.54 11.31 2.76
N LEU A 564 -9.29 10.29 3.59
CA LEU A 564 -9.55 10.35 5.02
C LEU A 564 -8.88 11.58 5.66
N MET A 565 -7.59 11.80 5.38
CA MET A 565 -6.87 12.98 5.89
C MET A 565 -7.51 14.29 5.44
N GLY A 566 -7.85 14.42 4.16
CA GLY A 566 -8.52 15.60 3.61
C GLY A 566 -9.88 15.87 4.24
N ALA A 567 -10.69 14.83 4.48
CA ALA A 567 -11.99 14.94 5.12
C ALA A 567 -11.86 15.38 6.59
N VAL A 568 -10.99 14.73 7.37
CA VAL A 568 -10.89 15.03 8.81
C VAL A 568 -10.25 16.39 9.11
N VAL A 569 -9.39 16.93 8.23
CA VAL A 569 -8.87 18.29 8.40
C VAL A 569 -9.91 19.35 8.05
N ASN A 570 -10.87 19.06 7.15
CA ASN A 570 -12.01 19.91 6.90
C ASN A 570 -13.02 19.91 8.05
N GLU A 571 -13.29 18.72 8.63
CA GLU A 571 -14.27 18.56 9.70
C GLU A 571 -13.75 19.06 11.06
N ARG A 572 -12.51 18.70 11.41
CA ARG A 572 -11.88 19.00 12.71
C ARG A 572 -10.46 19.54 12.55
N PRO A 573 -10.27 20.71 11.92
CA PRO A 573 -8.96 21.33 11.77
C PRO A 573 -8.24 21.60 13.10
N ASP A 574 -9.01 21.81 14.17
CA ASP A 574 -8.56 22.09 15.53
C ASP A 574 -7.94 20.88 16.26
N LEU A 575 -8.27 19.67 15.84
CA LEU A 575 -7.87 18.45 16.52
C LEU A 575 -6.39 18.09 16.26
N TRP A 576 -5.88 18.41 15.09
CA TRP A 576 -4.60 17.94 14.58
C TRP A 576 -3.52 19.03 14.65
N LYS A 577 -2.36 18.71 15.20
CA LYS A 577 -1.19 19.61 15.15
C LYS A 577 -0.48 19.54 13.81
N GLY A 578 -0.43 18.36 13.21
CA GLY A 578 0.17 18.12 11.91
C GLY A 578 -0.41 16.89 11.25
N VAL A 579 -0.52 16.92 9.92
CA VAL A 579 -1.08 15.81 9.12
C VAL A 579 -0.18 15.53 7.93
N ILE A 580 0.05 14.25 7.68
CA ILE A 580 0.70 13.74 6.48
C ILE A 580 -0.35 13.12 5.57
N ALA A 581 -0.51 13.66 4.37
CA ALA A 581 -1.40 13.14 3.33
C ALA A 581 -0.56 12.67 2.13
N GLY A 582 -0.30 11.37 2.06
CA GLY A 582 0.48 10.78 0.97
C GLY A 582 -0.39 10.45 -0.24
N VAL A 583 -0.01 10.89 -1.44
CA VAL A 583 -0.72 10.61 -2.70
C VAL A 583 -2.25 10.67 -2.56
N PRO A 584 -2.83 11.76 -1.97
CA PRO A 584 -4.17 11.74 -1.44
C PRO A 584 -5.25 11.88 -2.53
N PHE A 585 -6.28 11.02 -2.45
CA PHE A 585 -7.49 11.09 -3.28
C PHE A 585 -8.44 12.17 -2.74
N VAL A 586 -8.26 13.41 -3.18
CA VAL A 586 -8.92 14.59 -2.56
C VAL A 586 -9.86 15.35 -3.50
N ASP A 587 -9.85 15.07 -4.78
CA ASP A 587 -10.73 15.71 -5.78
C ASP A 587 -11.74 14.70 -6.33
N VAL A 588 -12.56 14.19 -5.41
CA VAL A 588 -13.44 13.03 -5.64
C VAL A 588 -14.39 13.25 -6.82
N ILE A 589 -14.99 14.43 -6.93
CA ILE A 589 -16.00 14.70 -7.96
C ILE A 589 -15.40 14.72 -9.36
N ASN A 590 -14.31 15.49 -9.57
CA ASN A 590 -13.70 15.59 -10.89
C ASN A 590 -13.13 14.23 -11.34
N THR A 591 -12.50 13.49 -10.45
CA THR A 591 -11.95 12.18 -10.78
C THR A 591 -13.06 11.17 -11.09
N MET A 592 -14.12 11.10 -10.29
CA MET A 592 -15.18 10.13 -10.50
C MET A 592 -16.13 10.48 -11.66
N LEU A 593 -16.12 11.73 -12.18
CA LEU A 593 -16.84 12.14 -13.38
C LEU A 593 -16.11 11.79 -14.68
N ASP A 594 -14.82 11.57 -14.64
CA ASP A 594 -14.01 11.32 -15.83
C ASP A 594 -13.63 9.82 -15.94
N ALA A 595 -14.43 9.08 -16.70
CA ALA A 595 -14.20 7.65 -16.95
C ALA A 595 -12.90 7.35 -17.71
N SER A 596 -12.22 8.36 -18.26
CA SER A 596 -10.91 8.20 -18.91
C SER A 596 -9.74 8.14 -17.93
N ILE A 597 -9.95 8.52 -16.67
CA ILE A 597 -8.94 8.44 -15.62
C ILE A 597 -8.80 6.96 -15.18
N PRO A 598 -7.57 6.45 -15.02
CA PRO A 598 -7.35 5.10 -14.53
C PRO A 598 -8.10 4.82 -13.22
N LEU A 599 -8.68 3.65 -13.12
CA LEU A 599 -9.48 3.11 -11.99
C LEU A 599 -10.89 3.68 -11.84
N THR A 600 -11.25 4.85 -12.37
CA THR A 600 -12.55 5.51 -12.13
C THR A 600 -13.74 4.57 -12.30
N THR A 601 -13.84 3.85 -13.43
CA THR A 601 -14.99 2.97 -13.71
C THR A 601 -15.07 1.79 -12.75
N SER A 602 -13.94 1.21 -12.35
CA SER A 602 -13.88 0.10 -11.41
C SER A 602 -14.17 0.51 -9.96
N GLU A 603 -14.10 1.80 -9.65
CA GLU A 603 -14.30 2.34 -8.30
C GLU A 603 -15.72 2.87 -8.04
N TYR A 604 -16.61 2.80 -9.01
CA TYR A 604 -18.02 3.15 -8.78
C TYR A 604 -18.68 2.28 -7.70
N ASP A 605 -18.20 1.05 -7.51
CA ASP A 605 -18.65 0.17 -6.44
C ASP A 605 -18.18 0.60 -5.03
N GLU A 606 -17.12 1.40 -4.94
CA GLU A 606 -16.59 1.92 -3.68
C GLU A 606 -17.15 3.30 -3.33
N TRP A 607 -17.12 4.23 -4.29
CA TRP A 607 -17.47 5.63 -4.06
C TRP A 607 -18.89 5.98 -4.52
N GLY A 608 -19.42 5.27 -5.52
CA GLY A 608 -20.63 5.57 -6.26
C GLY A 608 -20.33 6.23 -7.61
N ASN A 609 -21.28 6.19 -8.52
CA ASN A 609 -21.18 6.87 -9.81
C ASN A 609 -21.84 8.25 -9.72
N PRO A 610 -21.12 9.37 -9.86
CA PRO A 610 -21.68 10.71 -9.72
C PRO A 610 -22.62 11.11 -10.86
N ASN A 611 -22.75 10.31 -11.92
CA ASN A 611 -23.82 10.48 -12.90
C ASN A 611 -25.21 10.14 -12.32
N ASP A 612 -25.28 9.43 -11.20
CA ASP A 612 -26.46 9.34 -10.33
C ASP A 612 -26.43 10.49 -9.32
N GLU A 613 -27.48 11.30 -9.30
CA GLU A 613 -27.58 12.48 -8.42
C GLU A 613 -27.42 12.15 -6.94
N THR A 614 -27.87 10.97 -6.50
CA THR A 614 -27.78 10.53 -5.10
C THR A 614 -26.31 10.40 -4.67
N TYR A 615 -25.51 9.72 -5.48
CA TYR A 615 -24.08 9.57 -5.21
C TYR A 615 -23.31 10.88 -5.39
N TYR A 616 -23.63 11.65 -6.42
CA TYR A 616 -23.05 12.98 -6.63
C TYR A 616 -23.19 13.86 -5.39
N ARG A 617 -24.44 14.05 -4.90
CA ARG A 617 -24.70 14.89 -3.73
C ARG A 617 -24.03 14.37 -2.47
N TYR A 618 -23.96 13.05 -2.32
CA TYR A 618 -23.29 12.46 -1.17
C TYR A 618 -21.77 12.65 -1.24
N MET A 619 -21.14 12.37 -2.38
CA MET A 619 -19.71 12.61 -2.60
C MET A 619 -19.34 14.08 -2.42
N LEU A 620 -20.12 14.99 -3.01
CA LEU A 620 -19.92 16.43 -2.87
C LEU A 620 -19.91 16.86 -1.40
N SER A 621 -20.70 16.20 -0.55
CA SER A 621 -20.81 16.53 0.88
C SER A 621 -19.58 16.17 1.71
N TYR A 622 -18.61 15.43 1.14
CA TYR A 622 -17.36 15.05 1.82
C TYR A 622 -16.08 15.22 1.00
N SER A 623 -16.19 15.40 -0.31
CA SER A 623 -15.01 15.59 -1.18
C SER A 623 -14.09 16.67 -0.62
N PRO A 624 -12.84 16.34 -0.24
CA PRO A 624 -11.98 17.31 0.45
C PRO A 624 -11.76 18.60 -0.32
N TYR A 625 -11.50 18.52 -1.61
CA TYR A 625 -11.31 19.68 -2.46
C TYR A 625 -12.53 20.61 -2.48
N ASP A 626 -13.72 20.03 -2.59
CA ASP A 626 -14.97 20.82 -2.71
C ASP A 626 -15.39 21.45 -1.37
N ASN A 627 -14.96 20.86 -0.23
CA ASN A 627 -15.32 21.33 1.10
C ASN A 627 -14.22 22.18 1.77
N VAL A 628 -13.20 22.63 1.02
CA VAL A 628 -12.22 23.61 1.52
C VAL A 628 -12.94 24.93 1.83
N ARG A 629 -12.72 25.45 3.04
CA ARG A 629 -13.34 26.68 3.55
C ARG A 629 -12.34 27.53 4.32
N ALA A 630 -12.67 28.78 4.59
CA ALA A 630 -11.88 29.63 5.45
C ALA A 630 -11.79 29.03 6.88
N ALA A 631 -10.61 28.58 7.25
CA ALA A 631 -10.32 27.97 8.57
C ALA A 631 -8.82 28.03 8.89
N GLU A 632 -8.47 27.82 10.15
CA GLU A 632 -7.10 27.58 10.55
C GLU A 632 -6.80 26.06 10.42
N TYR A 633 -6.28 25.68 9.23
CA TYR A 633 -5.89 24.29 8.99
C TYR A 633 -4.63 23.91 9.78
N PRO A 634 -4.45 22.62 10.14
CA PRO A 634 -3.21 22.16 10.77
C PRO A 634 -2.01 22.31 9.84
N ASN A 635 -0.81 22.06 10.36
CA ASN A 635 0.35 21.92 9.49
C ASN A 635 0.17 20.68 8.61
N LEU A 636 0.36 20.82 7.28
CA LEU A 636 0.16 19.75 6.30
C LEU A 636 1.45 19.49 5.53
N LEU A 637 1.81 18.22 5.43
CA LEU A 637 2.77 17.70 4.47
C LEU A 637 2.03 16.81 3.48
N VAL A 638 1.89 17.27 2.25
CA VAL A 638 1.21 16.56 1.17
C VAL A 638 2.25 16.08 0.19
N THR A 639 2.27 14.78 -0.11
CA THR A 639 3.22 14.17 -1.05
C THR A 639 2.49 13.58 -2.24
N THR A 640 3.11 13.60 -3.44
CA THR A 640 2.56 12.99 -4.65
C THR A 640 3.65 12.60 -5.63
N GLY A 641 3.31 11.79 -6.64
CA GLY A 641 4.18 11.41 -7.75
C GLY A 641 3.63 11.91 -9.09
N LEU A 642 4.47 12.52 -9.94
CA LEU A 642 4.06 13.01 -11.26
C LEU A 642 3.49 11.90 -12.15
N HIS A 643 4.05 10.68 -12.01
CA HIS A 643 3.67 9.50 -12.79
C HIS A 643 2.63 8.63 -12.10
N ASP A 644 1.97 9.13 -11.05
CA ASP A 644 0.93 8.38 -10.36
C ASP A 644 -0.22 7.99 -11.31
N SER A 645 -0.49 6.69 -11.37
CA SER A 645 -1.53 6.11 -12.22
C SER A 645 -2.75 5.61 -11.43
N GLN A 646 -2.77 5.85 -10.12
CA GLN A 646 -3.88 5.46 -9.24
C GLN A 646 -4.61 6.69 -8.69
N VAL A 647 -3.86 7.67 -8.18
CA VAL A 647 -4.38 8.97 -7.77
C VAL A 647 -3.61 10.04 -8.52
N GLN A 648 -4.30 10.84 -9.29
CA GLN A 648 -3.64 11.80 -10.18
C GLN A 648 -2.90 12.89 -9.39
N TYR A 649 -1.66 13.21 -9.78
CA TYR A 649 -0.80 14.23 -9.13
C TYR A 649 -1.48 15.60 -8.97
N TRP A 650 -2.41 15.92 -9.85
CA TRP A 650 -3.09 17.21 -9.84
C TRP A 650 -4.13 17.34 -8.73
N GLU A 651 -4.65 16.23 -8.18
CA GLU A 651 -5.59 16.28 -7.06
C GLU A 651 -4.96 16.96 -5.83
N PRO A 652 -3.84 16.45 -5.28
CA PRO A 652 -3.16 17.14 -4.18
C PRO A 652 -2.63 18.54 -4.56
N ALA A 653 -2.19 18.74 -5.80
CA ALA A 653 -1.70 20.05 -6.24
C ALA A 653 -2.81 21.12 -6.21
N LYS A 654 -3.99 20.80 -6.73
CA LYS A 654 -5.17 21.65 -6.66
C LYS A 654 -5.63 21.89 -5.23
N TRP A 655 -5.64 20.82 -4.43
CA TRP A 655 -6.08 20.89 -3.05
C TRP A 655 -5.19 21.82 -2.21
N VAL A 656 -3.86 21.69 -2.32
CA VAL A 656 -2.92 22.59 -1.64
C VAL A 656 -3.06 24.03 -2.08
N ALA A 657 -3.22 24.29 -3.38
CA ALA A 657 -3.48 25.62 -3.89
C ALA A 657 -4.73 26.25 -3.24
N LYS A 658 -5.86 25.51 -3.27
CA LYS A 658 -7.14 25.98 -2.70
C LYS A 658 -7.09 26.16 -1.18
N LEU A 659 -6.40 25.25 -0.46
CA LEU A 659 -6.22 25.40 0.98
C LEU A 659 -5.47 26.69 1.34
N ARG A 660 -4.40 27.02 0.63
CA ARG A 660 -3.59 28.22 0.89
C ARG A 660 -4.36 29.52 0.63
N ASP A 661 -5.24 29.52 -0.37
CA ASP A 661 -6.08 30.70 -0.66
C ASP A 661 -6.99 31.11 0.50
N VAL A 662 -7.43 30.14 1.29
CA VAL A 662 -8.43 30.37 2.35
C VAL A 662 -7.92 30.12 3.76
N HIS A 663 -6.69 29.61 3.88
CA HIS A 663 -6.09 29.31 5.17
C HIS A 663 -5.95 30.55 6.04
N GLN A 664 -6.43 30.45 7.28
CA GLN A 664 -6.34 31.49 8.30
C GLN A 664 -5.39 31.02 9.39
N GLY A 665 -4.29 31.71 9.55
CA GLY A 665 -3.30 31.37 10.60
C GLY A 665 -1.88 31.23 10.09
N ASN A 666 -1.00 30.66 10.91
CA ASN A 666 0.44 30.60 10.66
C ASN A 666 0.95 29.20 10.32
N ASN A 667 0.09 28.19 10.39
CA ASN A 667 0.43 26.82 10.07
C ASN A 667 0.88 26.69 8.61
N LYS A 668 1.73 25.71 8.30
CA LYS A 668 2.34 25.56 6.99
C LYS A 668 1.73 24.41 6.24
N ILE A 669 1.48 24.64 4.96
CA ILE A 669 0.94 23.64 4.03
C ILE A 669 2.00 23.45 2.94
N TYR A 670 2.57 22.25 2.87
CA TYR A 670 3.61 21.89 1.91
C TYR A 670 3.10 20.87 0.90
N LEU A 671 3.50 21.05 -0.36
CA LEU A 671 3.37 20.06 -1.41
C LEU A 671 4.76 19.61 -1.84
N VAL A 672 4.98 18.30 -1.84
CA VAL A 672 6.19 17.67 -2.36
C VAL A 672 5.82 16.70 -3.47
N THR A 673 6.28 16.97 -4.69
CA THR A 673 6.01 16.11 -5.85
C THR A 673 7.30 15.37 -6.24
N ASP A 674 7.26 14.04 -6.20
CA ASP A 674 8.32 13.26 -6.85
C ASP A 674 8.10 13.31 -8.36
N MET A 675 9.05 13.89 -9.08
CA MET A 675 8.94 14.14 -10.52
C MET A 675 9.23 12.88 -11.36
N GLU A 676 9.72 11.79 -10.72
CA GLU A 676 10.18 10.57 -11.38
C GLU A 676 9.43 9.32 -10.91
N ALA A 677 8.59 9.43 -9.88
CA ALA A 677 7.89 8.29 -9.30
C ALA A 677 6.38 8.34 -9.55
N GLY A 678 5.75 7.16 -9.39
CA GLY A 678 4.30 6.98 -9.37
C GLY A 678 3.75 6.83 -7.96
N HIS A 679 2.61 6.11 -7.83
CA HIS A 679 1.86 5.94 -6.58
C HIS A 679 2.66 5.33 -5.42
N GLY A 680 3.60 4.44 -5.72
CA GLY A 680 4.44 3.77 -4.74
C GLY A 680 5.63 4.58 -4.22
N GLY A 681 5.81 5.83 -4.68
CA GLY A 681 6.97 6.67 -4.31
C GLY A 681 8.27 6.21 -4.96
N LYS A 682 9.40 6.54 -4.34
CA LYS A 682 10.74 6.23 -4.86
C LYS A 682 11.03 4.74 -4.91
N SER A 683 11.62 4.27 -6.00
CA SER A 683 12.10 2.89 -6.12
C SER A 683 13.46 2.69 -5.44
N GLY A 684 13.74 1.42 -5.07
CA GLY A 684 14.98 1.05 -4.37
C GLY A 684 14.85 1.12 -2.84
N ARG A 685 15.41 0.12 -2.15
CA ARG A 685 15.22 -0.08 -0.70
C ARG A 685 15.75 1.05 0.19
N TYR A 686 16.72 1.83 -0.30
CA TYR A 686 17.27 2.95 0.46
C TYR A 686 16.62 4.28 0.11
N ASN A 687 16.16 4.46 -1.13
CA ASN A 687 15.58 5.73 -1.54
C ASN A 687 14.23 5.99 -0.87
N ALA A 688 13.41 4.96 -0.67
CA ALA A 688 12.14 5.06 0.06
C ALA A 688 12.32 5.58 1.51
N LEU A 689 13.47 5.27 2.16
CA LEU A 689 13.76 5.77 3.50
C LEU A 689 13.89 7.29 3.58
N LYS A 690 14.16 7.97 2.45
CA LYS A 690 14.24 9.44 2.41
C LYS A 690 12.86 10.07 2.60
N ASP A 691 11.83 9.40 2.10
CA ASP A 691 10.44 9.86 2.25
C ASP A 691 10.01 9.70 3.72
N ASP A 692 10.26 8.52 4.34
CA ASP A 692 10.04 8.32 5.77
C ASP A 692 10.82 9.33 6.64
N ALA A 693 12.08 9.63 6.27
CA ALA A 693 12.91 10.58 7.01
C ALA A 693 12.36 12.00 6.93
N LEU A 694 11.85 12.43 5.78
CA LEU A 694 11.18 13.72 5.60
C LEU A 694 9.92 13.81 6.47
N GLU A 695 9.07 12.80 6.39
CA GLU A 695 7.80 12.72 7.13
C GLU A 695 8.03 12.72 8.64
N PHE A 696 8.93 11.89 9.13
CA PHE A 696 9.25 11.84 10.56
C PHE A 696 9.95 13.13 11.06
N ALA A 697 10.82 13.72 10.23
CA ALA A 697 11.45 14.99 10.59
C ALA A 697 10.42 16.13 10.67
N PHE A 698 9.44 16.18 9.77
CA PHE A 698 8.32 17.12 9.83
C PHE A 698 7.54 16.97 11.14
N LEU A 699 7.15 15.75 11.52
CA LEU A 699 6.41 15.49 12.75
C LEU A 699 7.21 15.86 14.00
N ILE A 700 8.48 15.45 14.06
CA ILE A 700 9.35 15.68 15.22
C ILE A 700 9.65 17.17 15.37
N ASP A 701 9.88 17.90 14.30
CA ASP A 701 10.09 19.36 14.33
C ASP A 701 8.86 20.09 14.89
N LEU A 702 7.66 19.69 14.45
CA LEU A 702 6.41 20.24 14.99
C LEU A 702 6.23 19.91 16.49
N ALA A 703 6.59 18.69 16.90
CA ALA A 703 6.48 18.29 18.31
C ALA A 703 7.41 19.07 19.23
N ASN A 704 8.59 19.43 18.74
CA ASN A 704 9.60 20.19 19.49
C ASN A 704 9.31 21.70 19.56
N LYS A 705 8.50 22.23 18.66
CA LYS A 705 8.06 23.64 18.70
C LYS A 705 6.99 23.78 19.79
N LYS A 706 7.31 24.57 20.81
CA LYS A 706 6.31 24.97 21.82
C LYS A 706 5.21 25.80 21.13
N PRO A 707 3.95 25.69 21.60
CA PRO A 707 2.85 26.49 21.08
C PRO A 707 3.10 27.99 21.23
#